data_ca1cf018caadb32d84be3e394c4cbb64
#
_entry.id   ca1cf018caadb32d84be3e394c4cbb64
#
_cell.length_a   1.000
_cell.length_b   1.000
_cell.length_c   1.000
_cell.angle_alpha   90.00
_cell.angle_beta   90.00
_cell.angle_gamma   90.00
#
_symmetry.space_group_name_H-M   'P 1'
#
loop_
_entity.id
_entity.type
_entity.pdbx_description
1 polymer ?
#
loop_
_entity_poly.entity_id
_entity_poly.type
_entity_poly.pdbx_seq_one_letter_code
_entity_poly.pdbx_strand_id
1 'polypeptide(L)'
;AQDAKTMVNESSVSTFMESGTTVIYDADGNELCTMRESKDMYYVGIEDIPDTLEQAFIVMEDKDFYKHKGIDFKAIIRAVIANTENDEIVQGASTITQQLAKNIFLTQEVTWERKVKEIFVARDIEKKYSKEQILEFYLNNIYFSNGYYGVGAAAKGYFGKEVKDLTLSEQAFIAAIPNNPTRYNPLTNFDNTVERRDNILARLYNEDIINSMNYYTALDSQVELSRQPVSSRNNSVETYARHCATEGMMQAGGFIFRTNFINDDDYDQYKKLYEESYTMYQQKLLSGGYSVYTSIDMNIQKKLQSAVDDNLDSYTSMKDGIYEMQAAATCIDNMTGNVVAIVGSRSQELEGYTLNRAYQSYRQPGSSIKPILDYIPYLQKGNTPDTIVSDEYIQDGPKNADGTYMGNITLRTAVSLSRNTVAWNVLKEITPKVGSSYLLNQGFHKIWMDKDYNAIAIGGFTYGVSTEEMAGAYTTIVNDGKYRRVTCIVSIYDNRGKLVLDTSNREENIYDSESCRMMTDMLKTVVTEGTGRGAAPENAIVAGKTGTTNSNYDSWFCGYSAYYTLAVWQGYDYPASIPQNATLKIFRQFMEQAHNGLAKKDFPKYSHKENQEETQTETQTETQSVTQTQTETQSVTQTQNSSSHHYTQASSQMETGTVRDNDATASTKQDSTAAGNNSGTDRPAETKNDAAIRN
;
A
#
# COMPACT_ATOMS: atom_id res chain seq x y z
N ALA A 1 -13.69 0.11 -41.18
CA ALA A 1 -12.40 0.49 -41.75
C ALA A 1 -11.81 1.74 -41.08
N GLN A 2 -12.63 2.79 -40.88
CA GLN A 2 -12.14 4.03 -40.27
C GLN A 2 -11.79 3.83 -38.80
N ASP A 3 -12.64 3.14 -38.03
CA ASP A 3 -12.40 2.77 -36.63
C ASP A 3 -11.15 1.89 -36.47
N ALA A 4 -10.96 0.89 -37.34
CA ALA A 4 -9.78 0.03 -37.35
C ALA A 4 -8.49 0.84 -37.55
N LYS A 5 -8.52 1.80 -38.49
CA LYS A 5 -7.39 2.68 -38.76
C LYS A 5 -7.08 3.60 -37.55
N THR A 6 -8.10 4.12 -36.88
CA THR A 6 -7.94 4.94 -35.67
C THR A 6 -7.30 4.13 -34.54
N MET A 7 -7.82 2.93 -34.25
CA MET A 7 -7.26 2.03 -33.23
C MET A 7 -5.77 1.74 -33.44
N VAL A 8 -5.36 1.42 -34.69
CA VAL A 8 -3.96 1.14 -34.99
C VAL A 8 -3.10 2.40 -35.01
N ASN A 9 -3.62 3.54 -35.48
CA ASN A 9 -2.87 4.79 -35.48
C ASN A 9 -2.58 5.29 -34.06
N GLU A 10 -3.52 5.12 -33.15
CA GLU A 10 -3.38 5.47 -31.72
C GLU A 10 -2.54 4.45 -30.95
N SER A 11 -2.36 3.22 -31.45
CA SER A 11 -1.50 2.22 -30.79
C SER A 11 -0.02 2.63 -30.86
N SER A 12 0.75 2.20 -29.89
CA SER A 12 2.21 2.28 -29.87
C SER A 12 2.78 0.90 -29.52
N VAL A 13 4.09 0.74 -29.53
CA VAL A 13 4.75 -0.48 -29.03
C VAL A 13 4.23 -0.83 -27.64
N SER A 14 4.01 0.18 -26.80
CA SER A 14 3.45 0.00 -25.46
C SER A 14 2.07 -0.64 -25.41
N THR A 15 1.23 -0.44 -26.43
CA THR A 15 -0.10 -1.08 -26.51
C THR A 15 -0.01 -2.61 -26.48
N PHE A 16 1.07 -3.16 -27.02
CA PHE A 16 1.32 -4.60 -27.05
C PHE A 16 2.12 -5.09 -25.84
N MET A 17 2.77 -4.18 -25.12
CA MET A 17 3.53 -4.43 -23.90
C MET A 17 2.71 -4.22 -22.61
N GLU A 18 1.56 -3.54 -22.69
CA GLU A 18 0.71 -3.16 -21.55
C GLU A 18 0.05 -4.34 -20.83
N SER A 19 0.25 -5.57 -21.29
CA SER A 19 -0.27 -6.78 -20.65
C SER A 19 0.86 -7.55 -19.97
N GLY A 20 1.49 -6.98 -18.94
CA GLY A 20 2.56 -7.63 -18.18
C GLY A 20 2.14 -7.98 -16.74
N THR A 21 2.71 -9.04 -16.19
CA THR A 21 2.59 -9.35 -14.77
C THR A 21 3.37 -8.32 -13.95
N THR A 22 2.71 -7.66 -13.01
CA THR A 22 3.37 -6.77 -12.06
C THR A 22 4.13 -7.58 -11.02
N VAL A 23 5.38 -7.22 -10.78
CA VAL A 23 6.24 -7.83 -9.76
C VAL A 23 6.46 -6.84 -8.63
N ILE A 24 6.30 -7.31 -7.41
CA ILE A 24 6.56 -6.56 -6.18
C ILE A 24 7.85 -7.10 -5.57
N TYR A 25 8.79 -6.21 -5.26
CA TYR A 25 10.10 -6.53 -4.72
C TYR A 25 10.23 -6.09 -3.27
N ASP A 26 10.99 -6.85 -2.47
CA ASP A 26 11.40 -6.48 -1.11
C ASP A 26 12.48 -5.39 -1.10
N ALA A 27 12.95 -5.00 0.10
CA ALA A 27 13.97 -3.98 0.27
C ALA A 27 15.34 -4.36 -0.31
N ASP A 28 15.63 -5.66 -0.44
CA ASP A 28 16.86 -6.21 -1.02
C ASP A 28 16.76 -6.39 -2.55
N GLY A 29 15.59 -6.12 -3.14
CA GLY A 29 15.32 -6.30 -4.57
C GLY A 29 14.97 -7.72 -4.97
N ASN A 30 14.67 -8.61 -4.02
CA ASN A 30 14.16 -9.94 -4.32
C ASN A 30 12.66 -9.88 -4.61
N GLU A 31 12.18 -10.78 -5.45
CA GLU A 31 10.74 -10.93 -5.70
C GLU A 31 10.01 -11.31 -4.41
N LEU A 32 9.12 -10.44 -3.96
CA LEU A 32 8.24 -10.66 -2.82
C LEU A 32 6.98 -11.41 -3.24
N CYS A 33 6.32 -10.92 -4.27
CA CYS A 33 5.15 -11.54 -4.90
C CYS A 33 4.85 -10.93 -6.27
N THR A 34 3.98 -11.61 -7.01
CA THR A 34 3.40 -11.08 -8.24
C THR A 34 1.93 -10.74 -8.04
N MET A 35 1.44 -9.73 -8.76
CA MET A 35 0.00 -9.46 -8.82
C MET A 35 -0.60 -10.29 -9.96
N ARG A 36 -1.39 -11.31 -9.59
CA ARG A 36 -2.04 -12.25 -10.51
C ARG A 36 -3.55 -12.25 -10.28
N GLU A 37 -4.34 -12.27 -11.32
CA GLU A 37 -5.74 -12.69 -11.21
C GLU A 37 -6.02 -13.95 -12.05
N SER A 38 -5.81 -13.91 -13.33
CA SER A 38 -6.04 -15.07 -14.22
C SER A 38 -5.10 -15.05 -15.42
N LYS A 39 -4.23 -14.06 -15.50
CA LYS A 39 -3.41 -13.77 -16.66
C LYS A 39 -1.96 -13.52 -16.22
N ASP A 40 -1.11 -14.51 -16.37
CA ASP A 40 0.34 -14.32 -16.22
C ASP A 40 0.89 -13.89 -17.59
N MET A 41 1.66 -12.81 -17.61
CA MET A 41 2.35 -12.33 -18.80
C MET A 41 3.70 -11.72 -18.43
N TYR A 42 4.77 -12.25 -19.01
CA TYR A 42 6.14 -11.72 -18.89
C TYR A 42 6.58 -11.38 -20.32
N TYR A 43 6.77 -10.10 -20.60
CA TYR A 43 7.18 -9.65 -21.92
C TYR A 43 8.64 -10.03 -22.18
N VAL A 44 8.91 -10.62 -23.36
CA VAL A 44 10.24 -11.06 -23.77
C VAL A 44 10.56 -10.40 -25.11
N GLY A 45 11.69 -9.70 -25.18
CA GLY A 45 12.17 -9.12 -26.45
C GLY A 45 12.47 -10.21 -27.46
N ILE A 46 12.33 -9.91 -28.73
CA ILE A 46 12.53 -10.91 -29.81
C ILE A 46 13.95 -11.51 -29.76
N GLU A 47 14.94 -10.72 -29.34
CA GLU A 47 16.34 -11.13 -29.19
C GLU A 47 16.58 -12.22 -28.13
N ASP A 48 15.66 -12.35 -27.16
CA ASP A 48 15.70 -13.38 -26.09
C ASP A 48 14.78 -14.58 -26.41
N ILE A 49 14.12 -14.59 -27.57
CA ILE A 49 13.29 -15.71 -28.06
C ILE A 49 14.13 -16.57 -29.01
N PRO A 50 14.30 -17.87 -28.77
CA PRO A 50 15.04 -18.73 -29.68
C PRO A 50 14.44 -18.76 -31.11
N ASP A 51 15.28 -18.62 -32.14
CA ASP A 51 14.85 -18.68 -33.54
C ASP A 51 14.01 -19.93 -33.84
N THR A 52 14.36 -21.08 -33.25
CA THR A 52 13.61 -22.34 -33.45
C THR A 52 12.21 -22.29 -32.87
N LEU A 53 11.97 -21.51 -31.79
CA LEU A 53 10.64 -21.29 -31.24
C LEU A 53 9.83 -20.38 -32.15
N GLU A 54 10.42 -19.29 -32.67
CA GLU A 54 9.76 -18.41 -33.68
C GLU A 54 9.33 -19.20 -34.90
N GLN A 55 10.27 -20.01 -35.45
CA GLN A 55 10.00 -20.83 -36.63
C GLN A 55 8.91 -21.88 -36.37
N ALA A 56 8.84 -22.46 -35.15
CA ALA A 56 7.78 -23.38 -34.80
C ALA A 56 6.38 -22.74 -34.93
N PHE A 57 6.22 -21.49 -34.48
CA PHE A 57 4.95 -20.75 -34.69
C PHE A 57 4.70 -20.40 -36.15
N ILE A 58 5.71 -19.93 -36.88
CA ILE A 58 5.58 -19.55 -38.29
C ILE A 58 5.16 -20.73 -39.15
N VAL A 59 5.83 -21.87 -39.03
CA VAL A 59 5.51 -23.03 -39.87
C VAL A 59 4.17 -23.69 -39.54
N MET A 60 3.72 -23.54 -38.31
CA MET A 60 2.45 -24.11 -37.85
C MET A 60 1.25 -23.22 -38.14
N GLU A 61 1.38 -21.92 -37.87
CA GLU A 61 0.28 -20.99 -37.92
C GLU A 61 0.21 -20.17 -39.20
N ASP A 62 1.38 -19.80 -39.79
CA ASP A 62 1.44 -18.86 -40.93
C ASP A 62 2.74 -19.01 -41.72
N LYS A 63 2.87 -20.11 -42.46
CA LYS A 63 4.09 -20.46 -43.24
C LYS A 63 4.59 -19.34 -44.17
N ASP A 64 3.68 -18.53 -44.71
CA ASP A 64 3.99 -17.43 -45.59
C ASP A 64 4.04 -16.06 -44.91
N PHE A 65 4.23 -16.04 -43.54
CA PHE A 65 4.20 -14.84 -42.70
C PHE A 65 5.03 -13.69 -43.28
N TYR A 66 6.24 -13.92 -43.69
CA TYR A 66 7.13 -12.88 -44.25
C TYR A 66 6.77 -12.43 -45.67
N LYS A 67 5.84 -13.15 -46.34
CA LYS A 67 5.50 -12.88 -47.78
C LYS A 67 4.23 -12.06 -47.97
N HIS A 68 3.25 -12.18 -47.06
CA HIS A 68 1.99 -11.45 -47.17
C HIS A 68 1.99 -10.14 -46.36
N LYS A 69 0.93 -9.33 -46.51
CA LYS A 69 0.71 -8.06 -45.81
C LYS A 69 -0.55 -8.13 -44.93
N GLY A 70 -0.53 -9.02 -43.93
CA GLY A 70 -1.58 -9.21 -42.92
C GLY A 70 -2.67 -10.21 -43.32
N ILE A 71 -2.77 -10.59 -44.60
CA ILE A 71 -3.78 -11.53 -45.12
C ILE A 71 -3.11 -12.46 -46.12
N ASP A 72 -3.24 -13.76 -45.95
CA ASP A 72 -2.84 -14.76 -46.92
C ASP A 72 -4.05 -15.24 -47.75
N PHE A 73 -4.28 -14.62 -48.89
CA PHE A 73 -5.36 -15.01 -49.81
C PHE A 73 -5.20 -16.43 -50.36
N LYS A 74 -3.97 -16.94 -50.51
CA LYS A 74 -3.71 -18.31 -50.98
C LYS A 74 -4.12 -19.33 -49.88
N ALA A 75 -3.81 -19.04 -48.63
CA ALA A 75 -4.23 -19.88 -47.53
C ALA A 75 -5.76 -19.89 -47.38
N ILE A 76 -6.43 -18.76 -47.58
CA ILE A 76 -7.90 -18.69 -47.56
C ILE A 76 -8.51 -19.60 -48.61
N ILE A 77 -8.02 -19.52 -49.87
CA ILE A 77 -8.49 -20.37 -50.96
C ILE A 77 -8.23 -21.85 -50.68
N ARG A 78 -7.04 -22.21 -50.18
CA ARG A 78 -6.70 -23.58 -49.77
C ARG A 78 -7.65 -24.10 -48.70
N ALA A 79 -7.90 -23.30 -47.66
CA ALA A 79 -8.77 -23.68 -46.55
C ALA A 79 -10.25 -23.86 -46.99
N VAL A 80 -10.73 -23.01 -47.90
CA VAL A 80 -12.08 -23.16 -48.48
C VAL A 80 -12.21 -24.47 -49.24
N ILE A 81 -11.21 -24.84 -50.07
CA ILE A 81 -11.21 -26.09 -50.82
C ILE A 81 -11.14 -27.29 -49.87
N ALA A 82 -10.21 -27.28 -48.90
CA ALA A 82 -10.04 -28.39 -47.95
C ALA A 82 -11.27 -28.60 -47.03
N ASN A 83 -11.93 -27.53 -46.62
CA ASN A 83 -13.11 -27.58 -45.76
C ASN A 83 -14.39 -27.96 -46.53
N THR A 84 -14.46 -27.74 -47.87
CA THR A 84 -15.57 -28.18 -48.70
C THR A 84 -15.47 -29.63 -49.09
N GLU A 85 -14.27 -30.23 -49.09
CA GLU A 85 -14.05 -31.63 -49.40
C GLU A 85 -14.29 -32.56 -48.19
N ASN A 86 -14.25 -32.06 -46.96
CA ASN A 86 -14.30 -32.87 -45.73
C ASN A 86 -15.53 -32.63 -44.87
N ASP A 87 -16.50 -31.80 -45.21
CA ASP A 87 -17.69 -31.41 -44.41
C ASP A 87 -17.36 -30.92 -42.95
N GLU A 88 -16.10 -30.75 -42.63
CA GLU A 88 -15.60 -30.25 -41.30
C GLU A 88 -14.53 -29.19 -41.53
N ILE A 89 -14.33 -28.30 -40.50
CA ILE A 89 -13.26 -27.30 -40.51
C ILE A 89 -11.92 -27.99 -40.22
N VAL A 90 -11.23 -28.43 -41.27
CA VAL A 90 -9.95 -29.15 -41.19
C VAL A 90 -8.75 -28.20 -41.18
N GLN A 91 -8.88 -27.00 -41.75
CA GLN A 91 -7.76 -26.06 -41.90
C GLN A 91 -8.18 -24.61 -41.58
N GLY A 92 -7.45 -23.96 -40.64
CA GLY A 92 -7.54 -22.52 -40.37
C GLY A 92 -6.77 -21.69 -41.40
N ALA A 93 -7.27 -20.52 -41.73
CA ALA A 93 -6.66 -19.60 -42.68
C ALA A 93 -6.34 -18.21 -42.11
N SER A 94 -6.33 -18.07 -40.78
CA SER A 94 -6.01 -16.80 -40.11
C SER A 94 -4.50 -16.65 -40.00
N THR A 95 -3.96 -15.51 -40.39
CA THR A 95 -2.54 -15.19 -40.25
C THR A 95 -2.17 -14.83 -38.82
N ILE A 96 -0.86 -14.88 -38.47
CA ILE A 96 -0.33 -14.40 -37.19
C ILE A 96 -0.79 -12.97 -36.90
N THR A 97 -0.72 -12.09 -37.92
CA THR A 97 -1.15 -10.69 -37.75
C THR A 97 -2.67 -10.57 -37.51
N GLN A 98 -3.50 -11.45 -38.07
CA GLN A 98 -4.93 -11.48 -37.78
C GLN A 98 -5.23 -12.00 -36.39
N GLN A 99 -4.47 -12.99 -35.91
CA GLN A 99 -4.60 -13.48 -34.53
C GLN A 99 -4.19 -12.40 -33.54
N LEU A 100 -3.10 -11.67 -33.79
CA LEU A 100 -2.68 -10.51 -32.98
C LEU A 100 -3.76 -9.42 -32.95
N ALA A 101 -4.29 -9.05 -34.14
CA ALA A 101 -5.37 -8.07 -34.29
C ALA A 101 -6.60 -8.44 -33.43
N LYS A 102 -6.99 -9.73 -33.46
CA LYS A 102 -8.09 -10.26 -32.63
C LYS A 102 -7.79 -10.13 -31.14
N ASN A 103 -6.61 -10.53 -30.70
CA ASN A 103 -6.28 -10.62 -29.29
C ASN A 103 -6.14 -9.24 -28.60
N ILE A 104 -5.67 -8.21 -29.34
CA ILE A 104 -5.37 -6.89 -28.77
C ILE A 104 -6.49 -5.87 -29.01
N PHE A 105 -7.10 -5.86 -30.19
CA PHE A 105 -7.99 -4.77 -30.59
C PHE A 105 -9.47 -5.14 -30.69
N LEU A 106 -9.81 -6.44 -30.59
CA LEU A 106 -11.18 -6.90 -30.87
C LEU A 106 -11.73 -7.76 -29.73
N THR A 107 -13.05 -7.93 -29.71
CA THR A 107 -13.75 -8.82 -28.78
C THR A 107 -13.63 -10.29 -29.19
N GLN A 108 -13.86 -11.20 -28.23
CA GLN A 108 -13.85 -12.66 -28.49
C GLN A 108 -15.12 -13.16 -29.20
N GLU A 109 -16.07 -12.28 -29.51
CA GLU A 109 -17.31 -12.66 -30.20
C GLU A 109 -17.04 -13.22 -31.60
N VAL A 110 -17.74 -14.30 -31.97
CA VAL A 110 -17.62 -14.95 -33.28
C VAL A 110 -18.68 -14.37 -34.19
N THR A 111 -18.39 -13.20 -34.77
CA THR A 111 -19.29 -12.52 -35.75
C THR A 111 -18.58 -12.20 -37.06
N TRP A 112 -19.34 -12.13 -38.14
CA TRP A 112 -18.80 -11.71 -39.44
C TRP A 112 -18.26 -10.28 -39.41
N GLU A 113 -18.92 -9.40 -38.70
CA GLU A 113 -18.48 -8.01 -38.54
C GLU A 113 -17.12 -7.92 -37.88
N ARG A 114 -16.90 -8.72 -36.82
CA ARG A 114 -15.60 -8.82 -36.14
C ARG A 114 -14.53 -9.35 -37.10
N LYS A 115 -14.82 -10.40 -37.90
CA LYS A 115 -13.84 -10.95 -38.86
C LYS A 115 -13.45 -9.96 -39.95
N VAL A 116 -14.39 -9.15 -40.42
CA VAL A 116 -14.10 -8.06 -41.34
C VAL A 116 -13.24 -6.97 -40.70
N LYS A 117 -13.54 -6.59 -39.43
CA LYS A 117 -12.70 -5.63 -38.67
C LYS A 117 -11.29 -6.16 -38.49
N GLU A 118 -11.12 -7.43 -38.13
CA GLU A 118 -9.84 -8.12 -37.99
C GLU A 118 -8.95 -7.98 -39.23
N ILE A 119 -9.52 -8.19 -40.40
CA ILE A 119 -8.82 -8.03 -41.69
C ILE A 119 -8.28 -6.60 -41.88
N PHE A 120 -9.09 -5.58 -41.56
CA PHE A 120 -8.65 -4.19 -41.69
C PHE A 120 -7.60 -3.82 -40.67
N VAL A 121 -7.78 -4.25 -39.40
CA VAL A 121 -6.80 -4.03 -38.32
C VAL A 121 -5.47 -4.70 -38.66
N ALA A 122 -5.48 -5.98 -39.06
CA ALA A 122 -4.27 -6.71 -39.45
C ALA A 122 -3.49 -6.01 -40.59
N ARG A 123 -4.21 -5.52 -41.63
CA ARG A 123 -3.59 -4.78 -42.73
C ARG A 123 -2.97 -3.45 -42.27
N ASP A 124 -3.57 -2.76 -41.29
CA ASP A 124 -3.06 -1.49 -40.81
C ASP A 124 -1.91 -1.70 -39.80
N ILE A 125 -1.90 -2.79 -39.03
CA ILE A 125 -0.74 -3.24 -38.23
C ILE A 125 0.49 -3.46 -39.12
N GLU A 126 0.35 -4.18 -40.24
CA GLU A 126 1.44 -4.46 -41.18
C GLU A 126 2.00 -3.23 -41.92
N LYS A 127 1.26 -2.11 -41.92
CA LYS A 127 1.77 -0.83 -42.43
C LYS A 127 2.59 -0.06 -41.37
N LYS A 128 2.34 -0.32 -40.11
CA LYS A 128 2.88 0.45 -38.99
C LYS A 128 4.07 -0.22 -38.31
N TYR A 129 4.08 -1.54 -38.24
CA TYR A 129 5.08 -2.33 -37.53
C TYR A 129 5.81 -3.29 -38.49
N SER A 130 7.08 -3.59 -38.20
CA SER A 130 7.85 -4.58 -38.92
C SER A 130 7.35 -6.01 -38.64
N LYS A 131 7.75 -6.97 -39.49
CA LYS A 131 7.39 -8.39 -39.28
C LYS A 131 7.94 -8.94 -37.97
N GLU A 132 9.15 -8.56 -37.59
CA GLU A 132 9.81 -8.92 -36.35
C GLU A 132 9.01 -8.37 -35.16
N GLN A 133 8.61 -7.10 -35.19
CA GLN A 133 7.77 -6.50 -34.18
C GLN A 133 6.39 -7.18 -34.07
N ILE A 134 5.77 -7.53 -35.17
CA ILE A 134 4.48 -8.23 -35.19
C ILE A 134 4.61 -9.61 -34.57
N LEU A 135 5.69 -10.34 -34.89
CA LEU A 135 5.96 -11.66 -34.31
C LEU A 135 6.23 -11.56 -32.82
N GLU A 136 7.06 -10.60 -32.39
CA GLU A 136 7.31 -10.30 -30.98
C GLU A 136 6.01 -10.04 -30.20
N PHE A 137 5.18 -9.14 -30.72
CA PHE A 137 3.89 -8.83 -30.10
C PHE A 137 2.96 -10.05 -30.06
N TYR A 138 2.93 -10.85 -31.10
CA TYR A 138 2.14 -12.08 -31.16
C TYR A 138 2.60 -13.08 -30.10
N LEU A 139 3.90 -13.39 -30.04
CA LEU A 139 4.47 -14.35 -29.10
C LEU A 139 4.29 -13.94 -27.64
N ASN A 140 4.21 -12.63 -27.38
CA ASN A 140 3.97 -12.10 -26.04
C ASN A 140 2.49 -11.99 -25.64
N ASN A 141 1.54 -12.11 -26.59
CA ASN A 141 0.11 -11.90 -26.31
C ASN A 141 -0.80 -13.11 -26.58
N ILE A 142 -0.25 -14.21 -27.05
CA ILE A 142 -1.02 -15.43 -27.31
C ILE A 142 -1.27 -16.23 -26.03
N TYR A 143 -2.43 -16.88 -25.97
CA TYR A 143 -2.85 -17.65 -24.79
C TYR A 143 -2.32 -19.09 -24.82
N PHE A 144 -1.67 -19.51 -23.74
CA PHE A 144 -1.04 -20.83 -23.57
C PHE A 144 -1.75 -21.72 -22.55
N SER A 145 -3.04 -21.56 -22.33
CA SER A 145 -3.80 -22.29 -21.30
C SER A 145 -3.41 -21.92 -19.85
N ASN A 146 -4.19 -22.33 -18.87
CA ASN A 146 -3.91 -22.19 -17.43
C ASN A 146 -3.58 -20.77 -16.95
N GLY A 147 -4.10 -19.74 -17.66
CA GLY A 147 -3.85 -18.34 -17.31
C GLY A 147 -2.56 -17.74 -17.89
N TYR A 148 -1.74 -18.52 -18.61
CA TYR A 148 -0.49 -18.04 -19.18
C TYR A 148 -0.71 -17.34 -20.53
N TYR A 149 -0.27 -16.10 -20.64
CA TYR A 149 -0.27 -15.31 -21.87
C TYR A 149 1.17 -14.92 -22.23
N GLY A 150 1.56 -15.20 -23.45
CA GLY A 150 2.92 -15.02 -23.96
C GLY A 150 3.87 -16.17 -23.61
N VAL A 151 4.91 -16.29 -24.44
CA VAL A 151 5.94 -17.35 -24.29
C VAL A 151 6.70 -17.27 -22.98
N GLY A 152 6.89 -16.05 -22.44
CA GLY A 152 7.56 -15.83 -21.15
C GLY A 152 6.78 -16.46 -19.99
N ALA A 153 5.47 -16.23 -19.93
CA ALA A 153 4.62 -16.83 -18.90
C ALA A 153 4.51 -18.34 -19.06
N ALA A 154 4.44 -18.84 -20.29
CA ALA A 154 4.39 -20.27 -20.57
C ALA A 154 5.69 -20.98 -20.14
N ALA A 155 6.85 -20.40 -20.45
CA ALA A 155 8.16 -20.94 -20.06
C ALA A 155 8.32 -21.00 -18.54
N LYS A 156 8.03 -19.91 -17.84
CA LYS A 156 8.08 -19.86 -16.38
C LYS A 156 7.03 -20.78 -15.74
N GLY A 157 5.81 -20.73 -16.23
CA GLY A 157 4.70 -21.48 -15.64
C GLY A 157 4.78 -22.99 -15.81
N TYR A 158 5.25 -23.47 -16.95
CA TYR A 158 5.37 -24.91 -17.22
C TYR A 158 6.73 -25.51 -16.88
N PHE A 159 7.81 -24.74 -17.02
CA PHE A 159 9.18 -25.24 -16.90
C PHE A 159 10.02 -24.56 -15.82
N GLY A 160 9.55 -23.42 -15.25
CA GLY A 160 10.36 -22.64 -14.31
C GLY A 160 11.60 -22.00 -14.95
N LYS A 161 11.59 -21.79 -16.28
CA LYS A 161 12.75 -21.34 -17.07
C LYS A 161 12.46 -20.01 -17.76
N GLU A 162 13.53 -19.27 -18.07
CA GLU A 162 13.46 -18.20 -19.06
C GLU A 162 13.32 -18.80 -20.48
N VAL A 163 12.74 -18.05 -21.42
CA VAL A 163 12.43 -18.53 -22.77
C VAL A 163 13.69 -19.00 -23.51
N LYS A 164 14.79 -18.27 -23.35
CA LYS A 164 16.11 -18.59 -23.96
C LYS A 164 16.73 -19.90 -23.46
N ASP A 165 16.32 -20.37 -22.29
CA ASP A 165 16.86 -21.58 -21.65
C ASP A 165 16.02 -22.84 -21.96
N LEU A 166 14.97 -22.71 -22.77
CA LEU A 166 14.13 -23.81 -23.18
C LEU A 166 14.87 -24.74 -24.16
N THR A 167 14.80 -26.03 -23.91
CA THR A 167 15.26 -27.04 -24.88
C THR A 167 14.37 -27.05 -26.12
N LEU A 168 14.85 -27.58 -27.24
CA LEU A 168 14.07 -27.67 -28.47
C LEU A 168 12.76 -28.45 -28.28
N SER A 169 12.79 -29.49 -27.44
CA SER A 169 11.58 -30.27 -27.08
C SER A 169 10.56 -29.40 -26.32
N GLU A 170 11.00 -28.61 -25.34
CA GLU A 170 10.16 -27.70 -24.56
C GLU A 170 9.61 -26.55 -25.42
N GLN A 171 10.43 -26.02 -26.36
CA GLN A 171 9.99 -25.01 -27.32
C GLN A 171 8.85 -25.54 -28.20
N ALA A 172 9.01 -26.73 -28.79
CA ALA A 172 7.97 -27.36 -29.60
C ALA A 172 6.72 -27.72 -28.77
N PHE A 173 6.90 -28.11 -27.50
CA PHE A 173 5.81 -28.39 -26.58
C PHE A 173 4.97 -27.12 -26.27
N ILE A 174 5.62 -25.99 -25.98
CA ILE A 174 4.93 -24.71 -25.79
C ILE A 174 4.20 -24.31 -27.09
N ALA A 175 4.85 -24.42 -28.24
CA ALA A 175 4.24 -24.06 -29.52
C ALA A 175 3.01 -24.93 -29.88
N ALA A 176 2.84 -26.08 -29.25
CA ALA A 176 1.68 -26.96 -29.45
C ALA A 176 0.38 -26.39 -28.87
N ILE A 177 0.46 -25.58 -27.79
CA ILE A 177 -0.69 -25.22 -26.94
C ILE A 177 -1.68 -24.24 -27.60
N PRO A 178 -1.26 -23.12 -28.23
CA PRO A 178 -2.16 -22.05 -28.66
C PRO A 178 -3.16 -22.41 -29.74
N ASN A 179 -2.91 -23.45 -30.51
CA ASN A 179 -3.81 -23.90 -31.55
C ASN A 179 -5.19 -24.29 -31.01
N ASN A 180 -5.21 -25.03 -29.90
CA ASN A 180 -6.42 -25.35 -29.14
C ASN A 180 -6.07 -25.53 -27.65
N PRO A 181 -6.07 -24.43 -26.87
CA PRO A 181 -5.58 -24.43 -25.48
C PRO A 181 -6.34 -25.39 -24.54
N THR A 182 -7.57 -25.79 -24.90
CA THR A 182 -8.33 -26.79 -24.13
C THR A 182 -7.85 -28.20 -24.46
N ARG A 183 -7.70 -28.53 -25.75
CA ARG A 183 -7.28 -29.86 -26.22
C ARG A 183 -5.81 -30.15 -25.91
N TYR A 184 -4.96 -29.14 -25.99
CA TYR A 184 -3.53 -29.23 -25.76
C TYR A 184 -3.12 -28.58 -24.42
N ASN A 185 -4.00 -28.71 -23.41
CA ASN A 185 -3.68 -28.23 -22.06
C ASN A 185 -2.66 -29.15 -21.41
N PRO A 186 -1.45 -28.66 -21.07
CA PRO A 186 -0.39 -29.49 -20.48
C PRO A 186 -0.77 -30.19 -19.16
N LEU A 187 -1.73 -29.62 -18.42
CA LEU A 187 -2.11 -30.13 -17.10
C LEU A 187 -3.21 -31.16 -17.13
N THR A 188 -4.09 -31.11 -18.13
CA THR A 188 -5.24 -32.00 -18.24
C THR A 188 -5.15 -32.97 -19.43
N ASN A 189 -4.35 -32.64 -20.45
CA ASN A 189 -4.25 -33.38 -21.71
C ASN A 189 -2.79 -33.45 -22.18
N PHE A 190 -1.88 -33.84 -21.29
CA PHE A 190 -0.43 -33.87 -21.50
C PHE A 190 -0.02 -34.66 -22.74
N ASP A 191 -0.58 -35.88 -22.92
CA ASP A 191 -0.25 -36.76 -24.04
C ASP A 191 -0.62 -36.15 -25.40
N ASN A 192 -1.77 -35.47 -25.49
CA ASN A 192 -2.15 -34.76 -26.70
C ASN A 192 -1.16 -33.62 -27.03
N THR A 193 -0.63 -32.96 -26.01
CA THR A 193 0.35 -31.89 -26.20
C THR A 193 1.69 -32.47 -26.66
N VAL A 194 2.11 -33.60 -26.12
CA VAL A 194 3.32 -34.34 -26.58
C VAL A 194 3.16 -34.80 -28.03
N GLU A 195 2.05 -35.43 -28.40
CA GLU A 195 1.78 -35.83 -29.77
C GLU A 195 1.88 -34.63 -30.75
N ARG A 196 1.33 -33.49 -30.35
CA ARG A 196 1.41 -32.30 -31.18
C ARG A 196 2.84 -31.71 -31.21
N ARG A 197 3.60 -31.77 -30.09
CA ARG A 197 5.03 -31.42 -30.06
C ARG A 197 5.80 -32.24 -31.12
N ASP A 198 5.57 -33.53 -31.19
CA ASP A 198 6.22 -34.44 -32.15
C ASP A 198 5.91 -34.06 -33.59
N ASN A 199 4.66 -33.68 -33.85
CA ASN A 199 4.25 -33.16 -35.15
C ASN A 199 4.92 -31.84 -35.52
N ILE A 200 5.15 -30.94 -34.56
CA ILE A 200 5.88 -29.69 -34.75
C ILE A 200 7.34 -29.96 -35.06
N LEU A 201 8.01 -30.83 -34.29
CA LEU A 201 9.38 -31.25 -34.51
C LEU A 201 9.57 -31.86 -35.89
N ALA A 202 8.64 -32.76 -36.32
CA ALA A 202 8.68 -33.36 -37.66
C ALA A 202 8.54 -32.28 -38.73
N ARG A 203 7.71 -31.28 -38.51
CA ARG A 203 7.52 -30.19 -39.45
C ARG A 203 8.76 -29.29 -39.58
N LEU A 204 9.38 -28.93 -38.43
CA LEU A 204 10.64 -28.18 -38.41
C LEU A 204 11.76 -28.93 -39.14
N TYR A 205 11.83 -30.25 -39.01
CA TYR A 205 12.77 -31.10 -39.71
C TYR A 205 12.49 -31.16 -41.24
N ASN A 206 11.23 -31.35 -41.63
CA ASN A 206 10.84 -31.41 -43.04
C ASN A 206 10.98 -30.06 -43.81
N GLU A 207 11.03 -28.95 -43.11
CA GLU A 207 11.26 -27.60 -43.66
C GLU A 207 12.74 -27.18 -43.52
N ASP A 208 13.64 -28.13 -43.24
CA ASP A 208 15.12 -27.93 -43.08
C ASP A 208 15.51 -26.87 -42.03
N ILE A 209 14.64 -26.59 -41.04
CA ILE A 209 14.89 -25.63 -39.95
C ILE A 209 15.79 -26.27 -38.90
N ILE A 210 15.59 -27.55 -38.60
CA ILE A 210 16.41 -28.32 -37.70
C ILE A 210 17.01 -29.53 -38.43
N ASN A 211 18.22 -29.93 -38.05
CA ASN A 211 18.85 -31.11 -38.61
C ASN A 211 18.33 -32.41 -37.98
N SER A 212 18.66 -33.55 -38.58
CA SER A 212 18.24 -34.89 -38.14
C SER A 212 18.67 -35.18 -36.69
N MET A 213 19.90 -34.78 -36.30
CA MET A 213 20.41 -35.00 -34.96
C MET A 213 19.52 -34.26 -33.92
N ASN A 214 19.24 -32.98 -34.13
CA ASN A 214 18.39 -32.18 -33.25
C ASN A 214 16.95 -32.71 -33.19
N TYR A 215 16.43 -33.17 -34.33
CA TYR A 215 15.11 -33.75 -34.43
C TYR A 215 14.97 -35.00 -33.54
N TYR A 216 15.86 -36.01 -33.76
CA TYR A 216 15.76 -37.25 -32.99
C TYR A 216 16.09 -37.04 -31.50
N THR A 217 17.04 -36.17 -31.17
CA THR A 217 17.34 -35.82 -29.77
C THR A 217 16.13 -35.17 -29.08
N ALA A 218 15.47 -34.24 -29.75
CA ALA A 218 14.30 -33.58 -29.17
C ALA A 218 13.08 -34.51 -29.06
N LEU A 219 12.93 -35.43 -30.04
CA LEU A 219 11.85 -36.43 -30.01
C LEU A 219 12.00 -37.42 -28.86
N ASP A 220 13.22 -37.85 -28.58
CA ASP A 220 13.56 -38.81 -27.48
C ASP A 220 13.61 -38.16 -26.12
N SER A 221 13.62 -36.81 -26.06
CA SER A 221 13.62 -36.06 -24.80
C SER A 221 12.25 -36.13 -24.10
N GLN A 222 12.28 -36.57 -22.84
CA GLN A 222 11.07 -36.46 -21.97
C GLN A 222 10.83 -35.04 -21.60
N VAL A 223 9.56 -34.61 -21.68
CA VAL A 223 9.09 -33.31 -21.21
C VAL A 223 8.65 -33.45 -19.76
N GLU A 224 9.30 -32.73 -18.86
CA GLU A 224 8.95 -32.70 -17.44
C GLU A 224 8.44 -31.32 -17.07
N LEU A 225 7.21 -31.24 -16.55
CA LEU A 225 6.66 -29.98 -16.08
C LEU A 225 7.19 -29.69 -14.67
N SER A 226 7.96 -28.61 -14.56
CA SER A 226 8.46 -28.10 -13.28
C SER A 226 7.53 -27.01 -12.77
N ARG A 227 6.41 -27.41 -12.16
CA ARG A 227 5.54 -26.47 -11.47
C ARG A 227 6.28 -25.88 -10.28
N GLN A 228 6.59 -24.59 -10.33
CA GLN A 228 6.76 -23.85 -9.09
C GLN A 228 5.42 -23.92 -8.35
N PRO A 229 5.36 -24.38 -7.09
CA PRO A 229 4.14 -24.28 -6.32
C PRO A 229 3.79 -22.81 -6.31
N VAL A 230 2.63 -22.44 -6.88
CA VAL A 230 2.02 -21.16 -6.59
C VAL A 230 1.93 -21.14 -5.07
N SER A 231 2.67 -20.24 -4.44
CA SER A 231 2.53 -20.04 -3.01
C SER A 231 1.12 -19.49 -2.83
N SER A 232 0.16 -20.40 -2.64
CA SER A 232 -1.25 -20.09 -2.42
C SER A 232 -1.48 -19.44 -1.05
N ARG A 233 -0.41 -19.15 -0.33
CA ARG A 233 -0.42 -18.56 1.00
C ARG A 233 -0.26 -17.07 0.88
N ASN A 234 -1.36 -16.35 0.77
CA ASN A 234 -1.35 -14.91 0.93
C ASN A 234 -1.03 -14.59 2.39
N ASN A 235 0.20 -14.26 2.64
CA ASN A 235 0.63 -13.77 3.94
C ASN A 235 0.31 -12.28 4.11
N SER A 236 0.45 -11.78 5.33
CA SER A 236 0.17 -10.37 5.66
C SER A 236 1.02 -9.39 4.84
N VAL A 237 2.24 -9.77 4.48
CA VAL A 237 3.17 -8.93 3.72
C VAL A 237 2.67 -8.75 2.29
N GLU A 238 2.33 -9.84 1.59
CA GLU A 238 1.80 -9.76 0.22
C GLU A 238 0.50 -8.97 0.14
N THR A 239 -0.43 -9.25 1.06
CA THR A 239 -1.71 -8.56 1.12
C THR A 239 -1.51 -7.05 1.29
N TYR A 240 -0.60 -6.65 2.19
CA TYR A 240 -0.29 -5.26 2.46
C TYR A 240 0.45 -4.59 1.28
N ALA A 241 1.46 -5.25 0.72
CA ALA A 241 2.24 -4.71 -0.39
C ALA A 241 1.36 -4.45 -1.63
N ARG A 242 0.43 -5.36 -1.93
CA ARG A 242 -0.57 -5.19 -3.01
C ARG A 242 -1.52 -4.02 -2.73
N HIS A 243 -1.97 -3.88 -1.50
CA HIS A 243 -2.81 -2.75 -1.08
C HIS A 243 -2.06 -1.42 -1.27
N CYS A 244 -0.87 -1.29 -0.71
CA CYS A 244 -0.05 -0.10 -0.84
C CYS A 244 0.32 0.23 -2.30
N ALA A 245 0.60 -0.79 -3.14
CA ALA A 245 0.85 -0.61 -4.56
C ALA A 245 -0.37 -0.01 -5.27
N THR A 246 -1.57 -0.51 -4.96
CA THR A 246 -2.82 -0.01 -5.54
C THR A 246 -3.08 1.44 -5.14
N GLU A 247 -2.94 1.77 -3.85
CA GLU A 247 -3.08 3.15 -3.38
C GLU A 247 -1.96 4.07 -3.92
N GLY A 248 -0.74 3.54 -4.07
CA GLY A 248 0.36 4.27 -4.73
C GLY A 248 0.02 4.64 -6.16
N MET A 249 -0.58 3.73 -6.92
CA MET A 249 -1.06 4.00 -8.28
C MET A 249 -2.23 4.99 -8.31
N MET A 250 -3.17 4.90 -7.36
CA MET A 250 -4.25 5.89 -7.19
C MET A 250 -3.66 7.28 -6.96
N GLN A 251 -2.67 7.39 -6.09
CA GLN A 251 -1.96 8.63 -5.77
C GLN A 251 -1.23 9.19 -6.99
N ALA A 252 -0.49 8.36 -7.75
CA ALA A 252 0.17 8.75 -8.99
C ALA A 252 -0.84 9.24 -10.04
N GLY A 253 -2.06 8.71 -10.02
CA GLY A 253 -3.17 9.12 -10.87
C GLY A 253 -3.93 10.36 -10.37
N GLY A 254 -3.51 10.97 -9.26
CA GLY A 254 -4.10 12.20 -8.72
C GLY A 254 -5.29 11.98 -7.77
N PHE A 255 -5.52 10.77 -7.28
CA PHE A 255 -6.55 10.53 -6.27
C PHE A 255 -6.21 11.24 -4.96
N ILE A 256 -7.19 11.95 -4.39
CA ILE A 256 -7.04 12.68 -3.13
C ILE A 256 -7.63 11.85 -1.99
N PHE A 257 -6.77 11.36 -1.11
CA PHE A 257 -7.17 10.64 0.08
C PHE A 257 -7.71 11.61 1.13
N ARG A 258 -8.86 11.26 1.72
CA ARG A 258 -9.54 12.07 2.73
C ARG A 258 -9.79 11.23 3.99
N THR A 259 -9.70 11.88 5.13
CA THR A 259 -9.92 11.28 6.47
C THR A 259 -11.01 12.01 7.26
N ASN A 260 -11.36 13.24 6.86
CA ASN A 260 -12.35 14.05 7.52
C ASN A 260 -13.55 14.30 6.60
N PHE A 261 -14.75 14.10 7.12
CA PHE A 261 -16.02 14.21 6.39
C PHE A 261 -17.01 15.08 7.16
N ILE A 262 -17.91 15.70 6.41
CA ILE A 262 -18.92 16.62 6.98
C ILE A 262 -20.06 15.81 7.63
N ASN A 263 -20.48 14.74 6.97
CA ASN A 263 -21.55 13.84 7.36
C ASN A 263 -21.41 12.46 6.66
N ASP A 264 -22.34 11.56 6.93
CA ASP A 264 -22.37 10.22 6.35
C ASP A 264 -22.53 10.25 4.81
N ASP A 265 -23.31 11.15 4.25
CA ASP A 265 -23.50 11.28 2.81
C ASP A 265 -22.18 11.68 2.09
N ASP A 266 -21.40 12.59 2.67
CA ASP A 266 -20.07 12.99 2.16
C ASP A 266 -19.09 11.81 2.25
N TYR A 267 -19.14 11.03 3.34
CA TYR A 267 -18.35 9.82 3.50
C TYR A 267 -18.73 8.75 2.47
N ASP A 268 -20.02 8.48 2.27
CA ASP A 268 -20.49 7.44 1.34
C ASP A 268 -20.13 7.79 -0.11
N GLN A 269 -20.23 9.06 -0.50
CA GLN A 269 -19.77 9.53 -1.81
C GLN A 269 -18.25 9.31 -1.99
N TYR A 270 -17.46 9.67 -0.99
CA TYR A 270 -16.03 9.45 -1.02
C TYR A 270 -15.67 7.95 -1.07
N LYS A 271 -16.34 7.13 -0.25
CA LYS A 271 -16.15 5.68 -0.21
C LYS A 271 -16.39 5.04 -1.57
N LYS A 272 -17.49 5.41 -2.24
CA LYS A 272 -17.79 4.93 -3.60
C LYS A 272 -16.69 5.32 -4.58
N LEU A 273 -16.25 6.58 -4.57
CA LEU A 273 -15.17 7.05 -5.44
C LEU A 273 -13.85 6.32 -5.15
N TYR A 274 -13.55 6.05 -3.88
CA TYR A 274 -12.39 5.28 -3.47
C TYR A 274 -12.44 3.85 -4.01
N GLU A 275 -13.56 3.13 -3.82
CA GLU A 275 -13.75 1.75 -4.26
C GLU A 275 -13.66 1.61 -5.79
N GLU A 276 -14.28 2.52 -6.53
CA GLU A 276 -14.19 2.57 -7.99
C GLU A 276 -12.75 2.82 -8.47
N SER A 277 -12.07 3.78 -7.85
CA SER A 277 -10.67 4.11 -8.17
C SER A 277 -9.74 2.97 -7.78
N TYR A 278 -9.92 2.38 -6.61
CA TYR A 278 -9.13 1.25 -6.13
C TYR A 278 -9.23 0.06 -7.10
N THR A 279 -10.45 -0.31 -7.49
CA THR A 279 -10.69 -1.40 -8.46
C THR A 279 -10.00 -1.10 -9.81
N MET A 280 -10.14 0.11 -10.33
CA MET A 280 -9.52 0.52 -11.59
C MET A 280 -7.99 0.43 -11.54
N TYR A 281 -7.34 0.92 -10.47
CA TYR A 281 -5.89 0.90 -10.37
C TYR A 281 -5.34 -0.48 -10.00
N GLN A 282 -6.09 -1.30 -9.27
CA GLN A 282 -5.78 -2.70 -9.05
C GLN A 282 -5.75 -3.46 -10.38
N GLN A 283 -6.76 -3.27 -11.24
CA GLN A 283 -6.79 -3.87 -12.58
C GLN A 283 -5.61 -3.41 -13.45
N LYS A 284 -5.20 -2.14 -13.36
CA LYS A 284 -3.99 -1.67 -14.05
C LYS A 284 -2.73 -2.39 -13.57
N LEU A 285 -2.58 -2.59 -12.27
CA LEU A 285 -1.46 -3.35 -11.72
C LEU A 285 -1.48 -4.81 -12.15
N LEU A 286 -2.65 -5.45 -12.19
CA LEU A 286 -2.79 -6.84 -12.60
C LEU A 286 -2.38 -7.10 -14.05
N SER A 287 -2.46 -6.09 -14.91
CA SER A 287 -2.24 -6.23 -16.35
C SER A 287 -1.11 -5.36 -16.92
N GLY A 288 -0.51 -4.47 -16.14
CA GLY A 288 0.35 -3.40 -16.66
C GLY A 288 1.85 -3.68 -16.62
N GLY A 289 2.30 -4.79 -16.03
CA GLY A 289 3.73 -5.16 -16.00
C GLY A 289 4.60 -4.17 -15.22
N TYR A 290 4.09 -3.64 -14.12
CA TYR A 290 4.82 -2.70 -13.27
C TYR A 290 5.89 -3.41 -12.43
N SER A 291 6.97 -2.69 -12.12
CA SER A 291 7.94 -3.06 -11.09
C SER A 291 7.69 -2.19 -9.87
N VAL A 292 7.30 -2.83 -8.76
CA VAL A 292 6.97 -2.16 -7.50
C VAL A 292 8.04 -2.48 -6.46
N TYR A 293 8.76 -1.47 -6.00
CA TYR A 293 9.79 -1.62 -4.97
C TYR A 293 9.25 -1.20 -3.62
N THR A 294 9.43 -2.08 -2.63
CA THR A 294 8.96 -1.86 -1.26
C THR A 294 10.12 -1.69 -0.29
N SER A 295 9.81 -1.16 0.89
CA SER A 295 10.70 -1.07 2.05
C SER A 295 10.64 -2.32 2.95
N ILE A 296 9.89 -3.34 2.58
CA ILE A 296 9.74 -4.56 3.38
C ILE A 296 11.08 -5.29 3.48
N ASP A 297 11.60 -5.38 4.70
CA ASP A 297 12.79 -6.15 5.05
C ASP A 297 12.36 -7.53 5.57
N MET A 298 12.63 -8.58 4.80
CA MET A 298 12.20 -9.94 5.14
C MET A 298 12.92 -10.52 6.37
N ASN A 299 14.06 -9.96 6.78
CA ASN A 299 14.72 -10.36 8.03
C ASN A 299 14.02 -9.72 9.23
N ILE A 300 13.65 -8.44 9.15
CA ILE A 300 12.85 -7.75 10.17
C ILE A 300 11.46 -8.37 10.24
N GLN A 301 10.85 -8.68 9.09
CA GLN A 301 9.55 -9.37 9.01
C GLN A 301 9.55 -10.71 9.77
N LYS A 302 10.55 -11.55 9.55
CA LYS A 302 10.68 -12.85 10.25
C LYS A 302 10.81 -12.68 11.76
N LYS A 303 11.58 -11.69 12.23
CA LYS A 303 11.73 -11.37 13.64
C LYS A 303 10.40 -10.93 14.26
N LEU A 304 9.63 -10.09 13.53
CA LEU A 304 8.34 -9.62 14.01
C LEU A 304 7.31 -10.76 14.10
N GLN A 305 7.22 -11.60 13.06
CA GLN A 305 6.33 -12.75 13.04
C GLN A 305 6.69 -13.74 14.18
N SER A 306 7.98 -14.06 14.35
CA SER A 306 8.44 -14.93 15.43
C SER A 306 8.10 -14.36 16.83
N ALA A 307 8.29 -13.05 17.02
CA ALA A 307 7.93 -12.42 18.30
C ALA A 307 6.43 -12.53 18.59
N VAL A 308 5.56 -12.46 17.57
CA VAL A 308 4.12 -12.67 17.73
C VAL A 308 3.82 -14.13 18.07
N ASP A 309 4.32 -15.06 17.26
CA ASP A 309 4.00 -16.48 17.40
C ASP A 309 4.51 -17.08 18.69
N ASP A 310 5.76 -16.78 19.08
CA ASP A 310 6.40 -17.29 20.32
C ASP A 310 5.67 -16.83 21.59
N ASN A 311 5.15 -15.60 21.61
CA ASN A 311 4.47 -15.05 22.78
C ASN A 311 2.97 -15.41 22.83
N LEU A 312 2.43 -16.02 21.79
CA LEU A 312 1.05 -16.48 21.74
C LEU A 312 0.94 -18.01 21.59
N ASP A 313 2.03 -18.76 21.68
CA ASP A 313 2.08 -20.21 21.48
C ASP A 313 1.17 -20.98 22.45
N SER A 314 1.01 -20.48 23.68
CA SER A 314 0.12 -21.05 24.69
C SER A 314 -1.38 -20.96 24.35
N TYR A 315 -1.77 -20.11 23.38
CA TYR A 315 -3.14 -19.99 22.92
C TYR A 315 -3.36 -20.91 21.72
N THR A 316 -3.79 -22.14 21.98
CA THR A 316 -3.93 -23.20 20.95
C THR A 316 -5.33 -23.34 20.39
N SER A 317 -6.34 -22.66 20.93
CA SER A 317 -7.71 -22.72 20.46
C SER A 317 -7.83 -22.18 19.03
N MET A 318 -8.44 -22.99 18.15
CA MET A 318 -8.66 -22.67 16.73
C MET A 318 -10.11 -22.91 16.35
N LYS A 319 -10.60 -22.04 15.45
CA LYS A 319 -11.89 -22.20 14.78
C LYS A 319 -11.68 -22.09 13.28
N ASP A 320 -12.15 -23.07 12.51
CA ASP A 320 -12.03 -23.11 11.05
C ASP A 320 -10.57 -22.95 10.54
N GLY A 321 -9.59 -23.49 11.27
CA GLY A 321 -8.16 -23.38 10.94
C GLY A 321 -7.52 -22.06 11.35
N ILE A 322 -8.27 -21.14 11.99
CA ILE A 322 -7.80 -19.84 12.46
C ILE A 322 -7.64 -19.87 13.96
N TYR A 323 -6.51 -19.42 14.47
CA TYR A 323 -6.36 -19.18 15.92
C TYR A 323 -7.39 -18.16 16.38
N GLU A 324 -8.09 -18.45 17.49
CA GLU A 324 -9.07 -17.51 18.06
C GLU A 324 -8.37 -16.29 18.68
N MET A 325 -7.27 -16.51 19.44
CA MET A 325 -6.40 -15.43 19.91
C MET A 325 -5.49 -14.96 18.78
N GLN A 326 -5.57 -13.70 18.43
CA GLN A 326 -4.83 -13.07 17.38
C GLN A 326 -3.95 -11.92 17.88
N ALA A 327 -3.00 -11.52 17.03
CA ALA A 327 -2.28 -10.27 17.17
C ALA A 327 -2.06 -9.64 15.79
N ALA A 328 -1.87 -8.33 15.81
CA ALA A 328 -1.43 -7.56 14.67
C ALA A 328 -0.30 -6.63 15.10
N ALA A 329 0.66 -6.39 14.20
CA ALA A 329 1.77 -5.51 14.47
C ALA A 329 2.26 -4.82 13.20
N THR A 330 2.63 -3.53 13.30
CA THR A 330 3.19 -2.74 12.21
C THR A 330 4.48 -2.09 12.67
N CYS A 331 5.58 -2.36 11.95
CA CYS A 331 6.90 -1.80 12.21
C CYS A 331 7.28 -0.81 11.11
N ILE A 332 7.68 0.39 11.53
CA ILE A 332 8.13 1.49 10.66
C ILE A 332 9.61 1.77 10.94
N ASP A 333 10.41 1.94 9.90
CA ASP A 333 11.74 2.53 9.99
C ASP A 333 11.62 4.05 10.20
N ASN A 334 12.15 4.56 11.31
CA ASN A 334 11.96 5.96 11.67
C ASN A 334 12.65 6.94 10.72
N MET A 335 13.71 6.51 10.05
CA MET A 335 14.46 7.38 9.13
C MET A 335 13.70 7.62 7.84
N THR A 336 13.09 6.56 7.29
CA THR A 336 12.35 6.63 6.02
C THR A 336 10.87 6.94 6.24
N GLY A 337 10.29 6.55 7.38
CA GLY A 337 8.86 6.61 7.66
C GLY A 337 8.07 5.50 6.97
N ASN A 338 8.74 4.53 6.35
CA ASN A 338 8.09 3.44 5.62
C ASN A 338 7.93 2.19 6.49
N VAL A 339 6.90 1.41 6.21
CA VAL A 339 6.67 0.11 6.85
C VAL A 339 7.72 -0.88 6.36
N VAL A 340 8.49 -1.44 7.29
CA VAL A 340 9.53 -2.45 7.01
C VAL A 340 9.10 -3.86 7.37
N ALA A 341 8.09 -4.02 8.24
CA ALA A 341 7.50 -5.30 8.57
C ALA A 341 6.05 -5.12 9.03
N ILE A 342 5.21 -6.10 8.70
CA ILE A 342 3.79 -6.09 9.07
C ILE A 342 3.28 -7.51 9.34
N VAL A 343 2.59 -7.69 10.47
CA VAL A 343 1.95 -8.94 10.87
C VAL A 343 0.46 -8.68 11.06
N GLY A 344 -0.36 -9.32 10.25
CA GLY A 344 -1.83 -9.19 10.32
C GLY A 344 -2.51 -10.35 11.04
N SER A 345 -1.75 -11.41 11.35
CA SER A 345 -2.23 -12.58 12.09
C SER A 345 -1.06 -13.43 12.60
N ARG A 346 -1.36 -14.34 13.51
CA ARG A 346 -0.46 -15.45 13.84
C ARG A 346 -0.21 -16.32 12.61
N SER A 347 0.94 -16.99 12.57
CA SER A 347 1.23 -17.99 11.53
C SER A 347 0.19 -19.11 11.58
N GLN A 348 -0.51 -19.30 10.47
CA GLN A 348 -1.55 -20.32 10.32
C GLN A 348 -1.57 -20.82 8.88
N GLU A 349 -1.89 -22.10 8.70
CA GLU A 349 -1.93 -22.71 7.38
C GLU A 349 -3.35 -22.60 6.81
N LEU A 350 -3.60 -21.51 6.07
CA LEU A 350 -4.84 -21.28 5.35
C LEU A 350 -4.56 -21.01 3.88
N GLU A 351 -5.38 -21.55 3.00
CA GLU A 351 -5.38 -21.19 1.59
C GLU A 351 -6.19 -19.90 1.36
N GLY A 352 -5.73 -19.08 0.42
CA GLY A 352 -6.42 -17.85 0.01
C GLY A 352 -6.06 -16.60 0.82
N TYR A 353 -6.81 -15.52 0.57
CA TYR A 353 -6.60 -14.24 1.24
C TYR A 353 -7.13 -14.28 2.68
N THR A 354 -6.24 -14.07 3.63
CA THR A 354 -6.59 -13.96 5.04
C THR A 354 -6.72 -12.50 5.46
N LEU A 355 -7.54 -12.24 6.48
CA LEU A 355 -7.71 -10.91 7.06
C LEU A 355 -6.36 -10.39 7.60
N ASN A 356 -5.89 -9.29 7.05
CA ASN A 356 -4.73 -8.59 7.59
C ASN A 356 -5.18 -7.55 8.63
N ARG A 357 -5.15 -7.95 9.91
CA ARG A 357 -5.66 -7.13 11.02
C ARG A 357 -4.84 -5.87 11.26
N ALA A 358 -3.65 -5.79 10.67
CA ALA A 358 -2.79 -4.64 10.88
C ALA A 358 -3.31 -3.35 10.23
N TYR A 359 -4.05 -3.46 9.12
CA TYR A 359 -4.65 -2.30 8.43
C TYR A 359 -6.14 -2.46 8.07
N GLN A 360 -6.68 -3.70 8.08
CA GLN A 360 -8.09 -3.96 7.76
C GLN A 360 -8.99 -4.05 8.99
N SER A 361 -8.41 -4.17 10.20
CA SER A 361 -9.16 -4.30 11.45
C SER A 361 -8.95 -3.07 12.31
N TYR A 362 -10.06 -2.48 12.74
CA TYR A 362 -10.09 -1.30 13.62
C TYR A 362 -10.51 -1.74 15.02
N ARG A 363 -9.69 -1.40 16.02
CA ARG A 363 -9.84 -1.82 17.41
C ARG A 363 -9.74 -0.64 18.35
N GLN A 364 -10.37 -0.74 19.50
CA GLN A 364 -10.29 0.31 20.52
C GLN A 364 -8.86 0.41 21.05
N PRO A 365 -8.19 1.57 20.91
CA PRO A 365 -6.79 1.70 21.32
C PRO A 365 -6.63 1.80 22.84
N GLY A 366 -7.70 2.07 23.58
CA GLY A 366 -7.60 2.38 24.99
C GLY A 366 -6.60 3.50 25.26
N SER A 367 -5.85 3.41 26.35
CA SER A 367 -4.90 4.45 26.76
C SER A 367 -3.69 4.65 25.85
N SER A 368 -3.48 3.82 24.81
CA SER A 368 -2.37 4.04 23.87
C SER A 368 -2.60 5.25 22.96
N ILE A 369 -3.84 5.75 22.87
CA ILE A 369 -4.16 6.96 22.10
C ILE A 369 -3.75 8.27 22.78
N LYS A 370 -3.66 8.29 24.12
CA LYS A 370 -3.47 9.49 24.94
C LYS A 370 -2.27 10.37 24.53
N PRO A 371 -1.09 9.82 24.24
CA PRO A 371 0.05 10.64 23.84
C PRO A 371 -0.23 11.54 22.65
N ILE A 372 -0.86 10.99 21.60
CA ILE A 372 -1.06 11.62 20.31
C ILE A 372 -2.34 12.45 20.21
N LEU A 373 -3.37 12.12 21.01
CA LEU A 373 -4.66 12.81 21.02
C LEU A 373 -4.72 13.90 22.08
N ASP A 374 -4.26 13.60 23.32
CA ASP A 374 -4.47 14.46 24.47
C ASP A 374 -3.19 15.26 24.80
N TYR A 375 -2.08 14.56 25.05
CA TYR A 375 -0.94 15.15 25.74
C TYR A 375 -0.02 15.99 24.87
N ILE A 376 0.29 15.60 23.62
CA ILE A 376 1.11 16.44 22.75
C ILE A 376 0.38 17.76 22.41
N PRO A 377 -0.90 17.76 22.01
CA PRO A 377 -1.65 19.01 21.84
C PRO A 377 -1.73 19.86 23.11
N TYR A 378 -1.76 19.26 24.30
CA TYR A 378 -1.73 19.97 25.57
C TYR A 378 -0.36 20.61 25.86
N LEU A 379 0.74 19.90 25.56
CA LEU A 379 2.10 20.45 25.67
C LEU A 379 2.30 21.64 24.72
N GLN A 380 1.77 21.62 23.52
CA GLN A 380 1.83 22.73 22.55
C GLN A 380 1.15 24.02 23.05
N LYS A 381 0.29 23.93 24.09
CA LYS A 381 -0.26 25.12 24.76
C LYS A 381 0.68 25.75 25.80
N GLY A 382 1.91 25.28 25.90
CA GLY A 382 2.92 25.77 26.84
C GLY A 382 3.01 24.97 28.14
N ASN A 383 2.33 23.84 28.25
CA ASN A 383 2.46 22.93 29.38
C ASN A 383 3.77 22.14 29.29
N THR A 384 4.22 21.59 30.40
CA THR A 384 5.47 20.84 30.52
C THR A 384 5.25 19.50 31.24
N PRO A 385 6.21 18.58 31.23
CA PRO A 385 6.12 17.36 32.03
C PRO A 385 5.88 17.57 33.52
N ASP A 386 6.27 18.72 34.04
CA ASP A 386 6.14 19.08 35.47
C ASP A 386 4.86 19.90 35.77
N THR A 387 4.06 20.21 34.75
CA THR A 387 2.74 20.85 34.92
C THR A 387 1.89 20.03 35.90
N ILE A 388 1.34 20.67 36.93
CA ILE A 388 0.44 20.04 37.89
C ILE A 388 -0.95 19.86 37.29
N VAL A 389 -1.45 18.64 37.33
CA VAL A 389 -2.77 18.24 36.83
C VAL A 389 -3.57 17.53 37.91
N SER A 390 -4.89 17.66 37.89
CA SER A 390 -5.77 17.04 38.89
C SER A 390 -6.15 15.61 38.49
N ASP A 391 -5.84 14.65 39.38
CA ASP A 391 -6.29 13.26 39.32
C ASP A 391 -7.34 13.01 40.38
N GLU A 392 -8.52 13.61 40.23
CA GLU A 392 -9.63 13.48 41.15
C GLU A 392 -10.79 12.71 40.55
N TYR A 393 -11.69 12.21 41.39
CA TYR A 393 -12.92 11.57 40.93
C TYR A 393 -13.77 12.54 40.09
N ILE A 394 -14.23 12.08 38.96
CA ILE A 394 -15.11 12.84 38.08
C ILE A 394 -16.50 12.21 38.13
N GLN A 395 -17.49 12.96 38.60
CA GLN A 395 -18.88 12.50 38.58
C GLN A 395 -19.33 12.29 37.12
N ASP A 396 -19.91 11.12 36.83
CA ASP A 396 -20.32 10.71 35.48
C ASP A 396 -19.18 10.66 34.43
N GLY A 397 -17.91 10.65 34.91
CA GLY A 397 -16.71 10.52 34.09
C GLY A 397 -16.02 9.18 34.24
N PRO A 398 -14.87 9.00 33.57
CA PRO A 398 -14.11 7.76 33.64
C PRO A 398 -13.48 7.57 35.02
N LYS A 399 -13.37 6.30 35.45
CA LYS A 399 -12.58 5.92 36.60
C LYS A 399 -11.16 5.54 36.19
N ASN A 400 -10.19 5.75 37.04
CA ASN A 400 -8.86 5.19 36.87
C ASN A 400 -8.91 3.65 36.96
N ALA A 401 -8.01 2.97 36.24
CA ALA A 401 -8.03 1.51 36.14
C ALA A 401 -7.88 0.80 37.50
N ASP A 402 -7.12 1.40 38.40
CA ASP A 402 -6.89 0.91 39.79
C ASP A 402 -7.96 1.39 40.78
N GLY A 403 -8.92 2.22 40.35
CA GLY A 403 -9.97 2.79 41.17
C GLY A 403 -9.47 3.83 42.19
N THR A 404 -8.20 4.26 42.12
CA THR A 404 -7.60 5.24 43.03
C THR A 404 -7.44 6.62 42.42
N TYR A 405 -7.30 7.65 43.24
CA TYR A 405 -7.11 9.05 42.85
C TYR A 405 -5.99 9.66 43.70
N MET A 406 -5.09 10.40 43.05
CA MET A 406 -3.86 10.91 43.66
C MET A 406 -3.90 12.43 43.92
N GLY A 407 -5.01 13.11 43.58
CA GLY A 407 -5.11 14.56 43.72
C GLY A 407 -4.21 15.29 42.70
N ASN A 408 -3.49 16.30 43.15
CA ASN A 408 -2.57 17.07 42.33
C ASN A 408 -1.26 16.29 42.09
N ILE A 409 -0.98 15.95 40.82
CA ILE A 409 0.22 15.22 40.40
C ILE A 409 0.84 15.91 39.18
N THR A 410 2.11 15.60 38.87
CA THR A 410 2.71 16.09 37.61
C THR A 410 2.13 15.36 36.41
N LEU A 411 2.15 16.03 35.26
CA LEU A 411 1.73 15.42 33.97
C LEU A 411 2.55 14.16 33.68
N ARG A 412 3.86 14.15 33.97
CA ARG A 412 4.73 12.95 33.88
C ARG A 412 4.17 11.77 34.69
N THR A 413 3.79 12.00 35.93
CA THR A 413 3.18 10.97 36.77
C THR A 413 1.87 10.47 36.18
N ALA A 414 1.02 11.37 35.71
CA ALA A 414 -0.25 11.02 35.08
C ALA A 414 -0.05 10.15 33.81
N VAL A 415 0.94 10.46 32.98
CA VAL A 415 1.30 9.70 31.77
C VAL A 415 1.86 8.33 32.15
N SER A 416 2.81 8.27 33.09
CA SER A 416 3.48 7.02 33.50
C SER A 416 2.52 6.01 34.12
N LEU A 417 1.55 6.48 34.89
CA LEU A 417 0.51 5.67 35.53
C LEU A 417 -0.79 5.57 34.67
N SER A 418 -0.82 6.24 33.54
CA SER A 418 -1.95 6.17 32.59
C SER A 418 -3.29 6.64 33.16
N ARG A 419 -3.30 7.73 33.97
CA ARG A 419 -4.51 8.24 34.67
C ARG A 419 -5.62 8.63 33.67
N ASN A 420 -6.80 8.06 33.81
CA ASN A 420 -7.93 8.30 32.92
C ASN A 420 -8.58 9.66 33.17
N THR A 421 -8.70 10.05 34.43
CA THR A 421 -9.27 11.33 34.85
C THR A 421 -8.49 12.52 34.31
N VAL A 422 -7.13 12.39 34.32
CA VAL A 422 -6.26 13.43 33.77
C VAL A 422 -6.43 13.54 32.25
N ALA A 423 -6.38 12.42 31.52
CA ALA A 423 -6.58 12.43 30.06
C ALA A 423 -7.93 13.05 29.67
N TRP A 424 -8.99 12.69 30.39
CA TRP A 424 -10.32 13.24 30.19
C TRP A 424 -10.38 14.75 30.36
N ASN A 425 -9.77 15.28 31.44
CA ASN A 425 -9.73 16.71 31.70
C ASN A 425 -8.86 17.47 30.71
N VAL A 426 -7.71 16.90 30.34
CA VAL A 426 -6.81 17.45 29.31
C VAL A 426 -7.52 17.56 27.96
N LEU A 427 -8.19 16.49 27.48
CA LEU A 427 -8.92 16.56 26.22
C LEU A 427 -10.09 17.56 26.28
N LYS A 428 -10.78 17.65 27.41
CA LYS A 428 -11.83 18.63 27.60
C LYS A 428 -11.32 20.07 27.48
N GLU A 429 -10.10 20.34 27.96
CA GLU A 429 -9.45 21.64 27.88
C GLU A 429 -9.01 21.99 26.46
N ILE A 430 -8.41 21.06 25.72
CA ILE A 430 -7.99 21.27 24.33
C ILE A 430 -9.15 21.12 23.34
N THR A 431 -10.22 20.51 23.71
CA THR A 431 -11.43 20.07 23.00
C THR A 431 -11.23 18.80 22.16
N PRO A 432 -12.21 17.86 22.14
CA PRO A 432 -12.15 16.66 21.30
C PRO A 432 -11.92 16.95 19.84
N LYS A 433 -12.52 18.00 19.30
CA LYS A 433 -12.39 18.44 17.92
C LYS A 433 -10.94 18.83 17.57
N VAL A 434 -10.25 19.52 18.46
CA VAL A 434 -8.83 19.87 18.26
C VAL A 434 -7.97 18.64 18.36
N GLY A 435 -8.12 17.81 19.40
CA GLY A 435 -7.36 16.57 19.54
C GLY A 435 -7.52 15.65 18.33
N SER A 436 -8.78 15.42 17.89
CA SER A 436 -9.07 14.58 16.71
C SER A 436 -8.47 15.12 15.42
N SER A 437 -8.36 16.45 15.26
CA SER A 437 -7.80 17.02 14.03
C SER A 437 -6.35 16.59 13.79
N TYR A 438 -5.56 16.42 14.85
CA TYR A 438 -4.20 15.91 14.76
C TYR A 438 -4.16 14.47 14.23
N LEU A 439 -5.08 13.61 14.69
CA LEU A 439 -5.17 12.22 14.22
C LEU A 439 -5.69 12.15 12.77
N LEU A 440 -6.72 12.92 12.44
CA LEU A 440 -7.25 12.99 11.08
C LEU A 440 -6.18 13.44 10.07
N ASN A 441 -5.32 14.39 10.45
CA ASN A 441 -4.19 14.83 9.63
C ASN A 441 -3.06 13.77 9.54
N GLN A 442 -3.08 12.76 10.40
CA GLN A 442 -2.17 11.62 10.36
C GLN A 442 -2.78 10.35 9.75
N GLY A 443 -3.85 10.49 8.99
CA GLY A 443 -4.40 9.40 8.21
C GLY A 443 -5.36 8.47 8.95
N PHE A 444 -5.88 8.82 10.11
CA PHE A 444 -6.88 8.01 10.81
C PHE A 444 -8.23 8.05 10.09
N HIS A 445 -8.67 6.91 9.55
CA HIS A 445 -9.78 6.87 8.60
C HIS A 445 -11.16 6.71 9.23
N LYS A 446 -11.24 6.17 10.46
CA LYS A 446 -12.53 5.77 11.08
C LYS A 446 -12.93 6.57 12.31
N ILE A 447 -12.30 7.73 12.54
CA ILE A 447 -12.54 8.55 13.75
C ILE A 447 -13.26 9.88 13.49
N TRP A 448 -13.53 10.24 12.25
CA TRP A 448 -14.11 11.54 11.89
C TRP A 448 -15.50 11.80 12.53
N MET A 449 -16.25 10.73 12.86
CA MET A 449 -17.55 10.81 13.52
C MET A 449 -17.44 11.00 15.03
N ASP A 450 -16.27 10.71 15.62
CA ASP A 450 -16.06 10.74 17.06
C ASP A 450 -15.51 12.09 17.57
N LYS A 451 -15.23 13.02 16.68
CA LYS A 451 -14.52 14.30 16.94
C LYS A 451 -15.18 15.23 17.95
N ASP A 452 -16.45 14.99 18.29
CA ASP A 452 -17.18 15.81 19.24
C ASP A 452 -17.39 15.13 20.61
N TYR A 453 -16.89 13.88 20.78
CA TYR A 453 -17.09 13.08 21.98
C TYR A 453 -15.85 12.99 22.86
N ASN A 454 -15.96 13.34 24.15
CA ASN A 454 -14.83 13.30 25.07
C ASN A 454 -14.36 11.87 25.42
N ALA A 455 -15.16 10.84 25.13
CA ALA A 455 -14.80 9.43 25.36
C ALA A 455 -13.52 8.99 24.63
N ILE A 456 -13.17 9.66 23.51
CA ILE A 456 -11.94 9.39 22.76
C ILE A 456 -10.67 9.65 23.60
N ALA A 457 -10.71 10.50 24.64
CA ALA A 457 -9.59 10.72 25.56
C ALA A 457 -9.02 9.44 26.18
N ILE A 458 -9.85 8.44 26.33
CA ILE A 458 -9.48 7.15 26.91
C ILE A 458 -9.57 6.01 25.89
N GLY A 459 -9.69 6.36 24.59
CA GLY A 459 -9.73 5.42 23.47
C GLY A 459 -11.10 4.83 23.17
N GLY A 460 -12.18 5.51 23.54
CA GLY A 460 -13.56 5.11 23.24
C GLY A 460 -14.02 5.67 21.90
N PHE A 461 -13.75 4.98 20.82
CA PHE A 461 -14.15 5.33 19.44
C PHE A 461 -15.31 4.47 18.96
N THR A 462 -16.05 4.90 17.95
CA THR A 462 -17.10 4.12 17.32
C THR A 462 -16.55 2.86 16.66
N TYR A 463 -15.50 2.97 15.86
CA TYR A 463 -14.87 1.84 15.19
C TYR A 463 -13.51 1.46 15.79
N GLY A 464 -12.74 2.43 16.23
CA GLY A 464 -11.36 2.24 16.71
C GLY A 464 -10.32 2.61 15.65
N VAL A 465 -9.11 2.06 15.82
CA VAL A 465 -7.92 2.37 15.02
C VAL A 465 -7.18 1.10 14.62
N SER A 466 -6.32 1.17 13.60
CA SER A 466 -5.44 0.07 13.16
C SER A 466 -4.03 0.18 13.76
N THR A 467 -3.24 -0.91 13.71
CA THR A 467 -1.82 -0.87 14.11
C THR A 467 -0.99 -0.04 13.14
N GLU A 468 -1.39 0.03 11.88
CA GLU A 468 -0.76 0.87 10.87
C GLU A 468 -0.89 2.35 11.22
N GLU A 469 -2.11 2.83 11.50
CA GLU A 469 -2.38 4.21 11.92
C GLU A 469 -1.60 4.57 13.20
N MET A 470 -1.63 3.68 14.19
CA MET A 470 -0.93 3.90 15.45
C MET A 470 0.60 3.93 15.28
N ALA A 471 1.17 3.07 14.44
CA ALA A 471 2.59 3.09 14.14
C ALA A 471 2.99 4.39 13.45
N GLY A 472 2.22 4.86 12.48
CA GLY A 472 2.43 6.15 11.80
C GLY A 472 2.44 7.34 12.77
N ALA A 473 1.46 7.38 13.67
CA ALA A 473 1.34 8.44 14.66
C ALA A 473 2.47 8.44 15.69
N TYR A 474 2.92 7.27 16.13
CA TYR A 474 4.07 7.17 17.04
C TYR A 474 5.40 7.47 16.34
N THR A 475 5.52 7.15 15.04
CA THR A 475 6.67 7.56 14.21
C THR A 475 6.73 9.08 14.08
N THR A 476 5.60 9.76 14.04
CA THR A 476 5.53 11.22 14.04
C THR A 476 6.15 11.82 15.30
N ILE A 477 5.96 11.19 16.49
CA ILE A 477 6.56 11.68 17.74
C ILE A 477 8.08 11.61 17.66
N VAL A 478 8.66 10.44 17.31
CA VAL A 478 10.12 10.26 17.28
C VAL A 478 10.80 11.07 16.17
N ASN A 479 10.05 11.48 15.16
CA ASN A 479 10.50 12.33 14.06
C ASN A 479 10.21 13.82 14.28
N ASP A 480 10.23 14.26 15.56
CA ASP A 480 10.09 15.68 15.91
C ASP A 480 8.80 16.32 15.34
N GLY A 481 7.70 15.57 15.28
CA GLY A 481 6.38 16.04 14.85
C GLY A 481 6.11 15.95 13.35
N LYS A 482 7.03 15.39 12.59
CA LYS A 482 6.89 15.23 11.13
C LYS A 482 6.23 13.90 10.78
N TYR A 483 5.07 13.97 10.15
CA TYR A 483 4.32 12.84 9.65
C TYR A 483 4.67 12.53 8.20
N ARG A 484 4.76 11.26 7.89
CA ARG A 484 4.77 10.74 6.51
C ARG A 484 3.62 9.75 6.36
N ARG A 485 2.91 9.83 5.24
CA ARG A 485 1.85 8.86 4.95
C ARG A 485 2.43 7.45 5.02
N VAL A 486 1.78 6.62 5.83
CA VAL A 486 2.22 5.23 6.05
C VAL A 486 2.05 4.42 4.77
N THR A 487 3.11 3.75 4.35
CA THR A 487 3.15 2.87 3.17
C THR A 487 4.39 2.00 3.24
N CYS A 488 4.40 0.89 2.52
CA CYS A 488 5.63 0.16 2.23
C CYS A 488 6.20 0.45 0.83
N ILE A 489 5.54 1.28 0.02
CA ILE A 489 6.03 1.58 -1.34
C ILE A 489 7.16 2.60 -1.28
N VAL A 490 8.26 2.29 -1.96
CA VAL A 490 9.38 3.19 -2.21
C VAL A 490 9.24 3.83 -3.57
N SER A 491 9.03 3.01 -4.61
CA SER A 491 8.86 3.49 -5.98
C SER A 491 8.09 2.49 -6.84
N ILE A 492 7.45 3.01 -7.89
CA ILE A 492 6.76 2.22 -8.92
C ILE A 492 7.28 2.64 -10.27
N TYR A 493 7.69 1.68 -11.09
CA TYR A 493 8.08 1.88 -12.49
C TYR A 493 7.12 1.16 -13.42
N ASP A 494 6.87 1.75 -14.59
CA ASP A 494 6.12 1.08 -15.65
C ASP A 494 6.99 0.02 -16.35
N ASN A 495 6.39 -0.74 -17.25
CA ASN A 495 7.05 -1.79 -18.03
C ASN A 495 8.18 -1.31 -18.98
N ARG A 496 8.38 0.01 -19.09
CA ARG A 496 9.49 0.65 -19.83
C ARG A 496 10.58 1.20 -18.92
N GLY A 497 10.48 0.95 -17.61
CA GLY A 497 11.40 1.48 -16.61
C GLY A 497 11.21 2.97 -16.32
N LYS A 498 10.08 3.58 -16.74
CA LYS A 498 9.76 4.97 -16.41
C LYS A 498 9.18 5.04 -15.00
N LEU A 499 9.70 5.95 -14.19
CA LEU A 499 9.19 6.22 -12.85
C LEU A 499 7.74 6.74 -12.90
N VAL A 500 6.84 6.04 -12.21
CA VAL A 500 5.41 6.37 -12.05
C VAL A 500 5.16 7.04 -10.70
N LEU A 501 5.78 6.52 -9.64
CA LEU A 501 5.66 7.03 -8.28
C LEU A 501 7.00 6.95 -7.56
N ASP A 502 7.33 8.01 -6.82
CA ASP A 502 8.39 8.07 -5.81
C ASP A 502 7.78 8.65 -4.52
N THR A 503 7.98 7.95 -3.40
CA THR A 503 7.40 8.34 -2.10
C THR A 503 8.41 9.07 -1.19
N SER A 504 9.64 9.33 -1.64
CA SER A 504 10.78 9.74 -0.80
C SER A 504 10.67 11.11 -0.12
N ASN A 505 9.70 11.98 -0.45
CA ASN A 505 9.71 13.38 0.00
C ASN A 505 8.33 13.93 0.40
N ARG A 506 7.67 13.31 1.40
CA ARG A 506 6.33 13.78 1.81
C ARG A 506 6.21 13.89 3.31
N GLU A 507 6.81 14.95 3.85
CA GLU A 507 6.69 15.29 5.27
C GLU A 507 5.63 16.38 5.47
N GLU A 508 4.76 16.16 6.46
CA GLU A 508 3.81 17.15 6.96
C GLU A 508 4.10 17.43 8.43
N ASN A 509 4.18 18.71 8.81
CA ASN A 509 4.37 19.08 10.20
C ASN A 509 3.02 18.98 10.94
N ILE A 510 2.93 18.06 11.88
CA ILE A 510 1.71 17.82 12.68
C ILE A 510 1.88 18.41 14.08
N TYR A 511 3.04 18.14 14.73
CA TYR A 511 3.34 18.64 16.07
C TYR A 511 4.64 19.46 16.04
N ASP A 512 4.85 20.30 17.05
CA ASP A 512 6.14 20.93 17.25
C ASP A 512 7.16 19.95 17.87
N SER A 513 8.43 20.14 17.56
CA SER A 513 9.50 19.23 17.98
C SER A 513 9.71 19.18 19.47
N GLU A 514 9.53 20.32 20.17
CA GLU A 514 9.75 20.42 21.60
C GLU A 514 8.70 19.61 22.37
N SER A 515 7.43 19.72 22.00
CA SER A 515 6.34 18.92 22.57
C SER A 515 6.52 17.42 22.32
N CYS A 516 7.02 17.03 21.14
CA CYS A 516 7.33 15.63 20.83
C CYS A 516 8.47 15.09 21.70
N ARG A 517 9.52 15.88 21.93
CA ARG A 517 10.65 15.49 22.80
C ARG A 517 10.25 15.41 24.27
N MET A 518 9.42 16.35 24.77
CA MET A 518 8.82 16.26 26.09
C MET A 518 7.95 15.00 26.24
N MET A 519 7.15 14.68 25.23
CA MET A 519 6.36 13.46 25.23
C MET A 519 7.22 12.20 25.23
N THR A 520 8.28 12.17 24.42
CA THR A 520 9.25 11.05 24.38
C THR A 520 9.88 10.81 25.76
N ASP A 521 10.26 11.86 26.45
CA ASP A 521 10.84 11.77 27.78
C ASP A 521 9.83 11.22 28.81
N MET A 522 8.57 11.64 28.75
CA MET A 522 7.51 11.05 29.59
C MET A 522 7.22 9.59 29.21
N LEU A 523 7.26 9.22 27.92
CA LEU A 523 7.06 7.84 27.47
C LEU A 523 8.25 6.92 27.84
N LYS A 524 9.46 7.44 27.99
CA LYS A 524 10.58 6.71 28.61
C LYS A 524 10.23 6.35 30.07
N THR A 525 9.65 7.29 30.82
CA THR A 525 9.22 7.04 32.20
C THR A 525 8.14 5.94 32.29
N VAL A 526 7.22 5.85 31.29
CA VAL A 526 6.24 4.75 31.20
C VAL A 526 6.94 3.38 31.17
N VAL A 527 8.05 3.27 30.41
CA VAL A 527 8.77 2.01 30.21
C VAL A 527 9.74 1.71 31.37
N THR A 528 10.31 2.71 32.01
CA THR A 528 11.25 2.49 33.13
C THR A 528 10.57 2.30 34.48
N GLU A 529 9.50 3.06 34.73
CA GLU A 529 8.88 3.15 36.04
C GLU A 529 7.36 2.87 36.04
N GLY A 530 6.72 3.03 34.87
CA GLY A 530 5.28 3.01 34.72
C GLY A 530 4.69 1.68 34.27
N THR A 531 3.56 1.78 33.59
CA THR A 531 2.76 0.63 33.11
C THR A 531 3.45 -0.20 32.04
N GLY A 532 4.48 0.33 31.39
CA GLY A 532 5.21 -0.29 30.27
C GLY A 532 6.50 -1.03 30.64
N ARG A 533 6.80 -1.26 31.93
CA ARG A 533 8.08 -1.88 32.39
C ARG A 533 8.46 -3.17 31.66
N GLY A 534 7.49 -4.01 31.31
CA GLY A 534 7.74 -5.27 30.59
C GLY A 534 8.22 -5.13 29.16
N ALA A 535 8.18 -3.92 28.58
CA ALA A 535 8.54 -3.65 27.19
C ALA A 535 10.01 -3.24 27.01
N ALA A 536 10.77 -2.98 28.08
CA ALA A 536 12.15 -2.52 28.00
C ALA A 536 13.10 -3.61 27.49
N PRO A 537 13.75 -3.46 26.31
CA PRO A 537 14.81 -4.33 25.86
C PRO A 537 16.15 -3.98 26.52
N GLU A 538 17.09 -4.94 26.61
CA GLU A 538 18.40 -4.68 27.21
C GLU A 538 19.32 -3.85 26.30
N ASN A 539 19.24 -4.06 25.01
CA ASN A 539 20.15 -3.49 24.01
C ASN A 539 19.64 -2.22 23.32
N ALA A 540 18.44 -1.72 23.66
CA ALA A 540 17.90 -0.47 23.11
C ALA A 540 17.30 0.43 24.18
N ILE A 541 17.22 1.74 23.89
CA ILE A 541 16.43 2.70 24.65
C ILE A 541 15.13 2.88 23.92
N VAL A 542 14.02 2.69 24.63
CA VAL A 542 12.68 2.78 24.06
C VAL A 542 11.77 3.70 24.86
N ALA A 543 10.79 4.25 24.17
CA ALA A 543 9.69 5.01 24.73
C ALA A 543 8.38 4.41 24.21
N GLY A 544 7.32 4.37 25.04
CA GLY A 544 6.08 3.76 24.58
C GLY A 544 4.94 3.83 25.60
N LYS A 545 3.77 3.38 25.17
CA LYS A 545 2.53 3.46 25.94
C LYS A 545 1.71 2.19 25.82
N THR A 546 1.21 1.73 26.94
CA THR A 546 0.22 0.64 27.02
C THR A 546 -1.18 1.13 26.69
N GLY A 547 -1.98 0.26 26.07
CA GLY A 547 -3.41 0.43 25.90
C GLY A 547 -4.14 -0.83 26.36
N THR A 548 -5.23 -0.66 27.09
CA THR A 548 -6.11 -1.75 27.48
C THR A 548 -7.53 -1.21 27.50
N THR A 549 -8.46 -1.95 26.93
CA THR A 549 -9.87 -1.59 26.89
C THR A 549 -10.61 -2.12 28.12
N ASN A 550 -11.80 -1.58 28.37
CA ASN A 550 -12.70 -2.10 29.38
C ASN A 550 -12.96 -3.59 29.13
N SER A 551 -13.05 -4.37 30.20
CA SER A 551 -13.20 -5.82 30.14
C SER A 551 -12.02 -6.58 29.48
N ASN A 552 -10.90 -5.88 29.21
CA ASN A 552 -9.68 -6.45 28.66
C ASN A 552 -9.90 -7.18 27.31
N TYR A 553 -10.68 -6.58 26.40
CA TYR A 553 -10.94 -7.15 25.08
C TYR A 553 -9.84 -6.86 24.07
N ASP A 554 -9.18 -5.70 24.21
CA ASP A 554 -8.05 -5.28 23.38
C ASP A 554 -6.88 -4.90 24.27
N SER A 555 -5.72 -5.37 23.90
CA SER A 555 -4.45 -5.01 24.51
C SER A 555 -3.50 -4.44 23.47
N TRP A 556 -2.87 -3.32 23.81
CA TRP A 556 -1.98 -2.57 22.96
C TRP A 556 -0.66 -2.25 23.64
N PHE A 557 0.39 -2.22 22.84
CA PHE A 557 1.60 -1.48 23.15
C PHE A 557 2.11 -0.78 21.89
N CYS A 558 2.23 0.54 21.95
CA CYS A 558 2.80 1.36 20.89
C CYS A 558 4.05 2.05 21.43
N GLY A 559 5.15 1.91 20.74
CA GLY A 559 6.42 2.49 21.19
C GLY A 559 7.47 2.49 20.09
N TYR A 560 8.60 3.11 20.39
CA TYR A 560 9.69 3.29 19.45
C TYR A 560 11.06 3.30 20.14
N SER A 561 12.09 3.02 19.35
CA SER A 561 13.50 3.31 19.62
C SER A 561 13.95 4.49 18.76
N ALA A 562 15.25 4.77 18.73
CA ALA A 562 15.81 5.71 17.75
C ALA A 562 15.77 5.20 16.29
N TYR A 563 15.50 3.91 16.05
CA TYR A 563 15.54 3.27 14.74
C TYR A 563 14.17 2.82 14.23
N TYR A 564 13.38 2.19 15.10
CA TYR A 564 12.11 1.57 14.73
C TYR A 564 10.97 2.02 15.63
N THR A 565 9.81 2.20 15.01
CA THR A 565 8.52 2.33 15.69
C THR A 565 7.73 1.03 15.50
N LEU A 566 7.10 0.53 16.58
CA LEU A 566 6.27 -0.66 16.54
C LEU A 566 4.96 -0.43 17.31
N ALA A 567 3.84 -0.67 16.65
CA ALA A 567 2.52 -0.78 17.27
C ALA A 567 2.09 -2.25 17.28
N VAL A 568 1.70 -2.76 18.44
CA VAL A 568 1.26 -4.15 18.63
C VAL A 568 -0.14 -4.15 19.24
N TRP A 569 -1.03 -4.95 18.65
CA TRP A 569 -2.35 -5.27 19.18
C TRP A 569 -2.47 -6.78 19.43
N GLN A 570 -3.21 -7.16 20.48
CA GLN A 570 -3.62 -8.53 20.79
C GLN A 570 -5.10 -8.54 21.16
N GLY A 571 -5.83 -9.53 20.68
CA GLY A 571 -7.25 -9.71 20.98
C GLY A 571 -7.89 -10.86 20.22
N TYR A 572 -9.20 -10.93 20.33
CA TYR A 572 -10.03 -11.87 19.58
C TYR A 572 -10.79 -11.13 18.48
N ASP A 573 -11.10 -11.80 17.37
CA ASP A 573 -11.94 -11.21 16.30
C ASP A 573 -13.34 -10.90 16.82
N TYR A 574 -13.90 -11.78 17.62
CA TYR A 574 -15.11 -11.53 18.40
C TYR A 574 -14.71 -11.14 19.83
N PRO A 575 -15.12 -9.96 20.33
CA PRO A 575 -14.67 -9.45 21.62
C PRO A 575 -14.81 -10.45 22.75
N ALA A 576 -13.69 -10.84 23.35
CA ALA A 576 -13.61 -11.71 24.51
C ALA A 576 -12.46 -11.24 25.40
N SER A 577 -12.55 -11.50 26.71
CA SER A 577 -11.52 -11.07 27.66
C SER A 577 -10.21 -11.81 27.40
N ILE A 578 -9.11 -11.08 27.29
CA ILE A 578 -7.75 -11.60 27.11
C ILE A 578 -7.25 -12.12 28.46
N PRO A 579 -6.94 -13.42 28.57
CA PRO A 579 -6.49 -13.98 29.87
C PRO A 579 -5.12 -13.45 30.30
N GLN A 580 -4.19 -13.27 29.35
CA GLN A 580 -2.85 -12.79 29.61
C GLN A 580 -2.37 -11.86 28.48
N ASN A 581 -1.92 -10.66 28.84
CA ASN A 581 -1.38 -9.70 27.92
C ASN A 581 0.05 -10.08 27.46
N ALA A 582 0.27 -10.17 26.18
CA ALA A 582 1.56 -10.49 25.56
C ALA A 582 2.19 -9.30 24.82
N THR A 583 1.48 -8.18 24.61
CA THR A 583 1.94 -7.07 23.76
C THR A 583 3.28 -6.47 24.21
N LEU A 584 3.52 -6.36 25.51
CA LEU A 584 4.81 -5.92 26.06
C LEU A 584 5.95 -6.88 25.72
N LYS A 585 5.69 -8.19 25.82
CA LYS A 585 6.68 -9.23 25.54
C LYS A 585 6.99 -9.28 24.03
N ILE A 586 5.97 -9.21 23.18
CA ILE A 586 6.12 -9.14 21.72
C ILE A 586 6.99 -7.95 21.33
N PHE A 587 6.68 -6.76 21.87
CA PHE A 587 7.45 -5.56 21.60
C PHE A 587 8.91 -5.70 22.06
N ARG A 588 9.15 -6.17 23.28
CA ARG A 588 10.50 -6.35 23.83
C ARG A 588 11.31 -7.34 23.00
N GLN A 589 10.76 -8.53 22.75
CA GLN A 589 11.46 -9.57 21.98
C GLN A 589 11.82 -9.09 20.58
N PHE A 590 10.88 -8.44 19.89
CA PHE A 590 11.15 -7.86 18.59
C PHE A 590 12.26 -6.80 18.65
N MET A 591 12.17 -5.84 19.58
CA MET A 591 13.17 -4.77 19.70
C MET A 591 14.56 -5.34 20.04
N GLU A 592 14.66 -6.34 20.93
CA GLU A 592 15.91 -7.03 21.21
C GLU A 592 16.53 -7.65 19.96
N GLN A 593 15.73 -8.36 19.16
CA GLN A 593 16.20 -9.01 17.94
C GLN A 593 16.51 -8.00 16.83
N ALA A 594 15.71 -6.96 16.68
CA ALA A 594 15.88 -5.96 15.63
C ALA A 594 17.11 -5.03 15.89
N HIS A 595 17.50 -4.88 17.16
CA HIS A 595 18.64 -4.04 17.54
C HIS A 595 19.97 -4.80 17.67
N ASN A 596 20.00 -6.10 17.35
CA ASN A 596 21.25 -6.85 17.32
C ASN A 596 22.21 -6.25 16.29
N GLY A 597 23.37 -5.78 16.77
CA GLY A 597 24.39 -5.14 15.94
C GLY A 597 24.19 -3.62 15.72
N LEU A 598 23.09 -3.04 16.21
CA LEU A 598 22.89 -1.59 16.18
C LEU A 598 23.44 -0.90 17.45
N ALA A 599 23.94 0.31 17.29
CA ALA A 599 24.41 1.11 18.43
C ALA A 599 23.23 1.50 19.33
N LYS A 600 23.39 1.35 20.65
CA LYS A 600 22.41 1.84 21.61
C LYS A 600 22.35 3.35 21.59
N LYS A 601 21.27 3.94 21.06
CA LYS A 601 21.10 5.37 20.81
C LYS A 601 19.94 5.91 21.63
N ASP A 602 20.16 7.04 22.31
CA ASP A 602 19.09 7.77 23.03
C ASP A 602 18.43 8.82 22.11
N PHE A 603 17.29 9.31 22.56
CA PHE A 603 16.48 10.32 21.88
C PHE A 603 17.05 11.75 22.08
N PRO A 604 16.75 12.69 21.17
CA PRO A 604 17.00 14.10 21.39
C PRO A 604 16.31 14.60 22.67
N LYS A 605 16.99 15.45 23.43
CA LYS A 605 16.42 16.05 24.63
C LYS A 605 15.59 17.29 24.27
N TYR A 606 14.57 17.58 25.07
CA TYR A 606 13.87 18.86 25.03
C TYR A 606 14.66 19.93 25.80
N SER A 607 14.41 21.22 25.48
CA SER A 607 15.08 22.34 26.14
C SER A 607 14.41 22.61 27.49
N HIS A 608 15.16 22.50 28.60
CA HIS A 608 14.70 23.04 29.86
C HIS A 608 14.69 24.58 29.76
N LYS A 609 13.52 25.18 29.80
CA LYS A 609 13.41 26.60 30.19
C LYS A 609 13.57 26.61 31.71
N GLU A 610 14.82 26.75 32.16
CA GLU A 610 15.05 27.16 33.56
C GLU A 610 14.30 28.48 33.78
N ASN A 611 13.49 28.54 34.84
CA ASN A 611 12.81 29.77 35.25
C ASN A 611 13.84 30.86 35.45
N GLN A 612 13.85 31.87 34.60
CA GLN A 612 14.72 33.06 34.72
C GLN A 612 14.40 33.91 35.93
N GLU A 613 13.53 33.47 36.85
CA GLU A 613 13.20 34.18 38.11
C GLU A 613 14.22 33.93 39.24
N GLU A 614 14.98 32.84 39.24
CA GLU A 614 16.03 32.62 40.27
C GLU A 614 17.36 33.27 39.94
N THR A 615 17.68 33.55 38.68
CA THR A 615 18.94 34.14 38.29
C THR A 615 18.98 35.67 38.42
N GLN A 616 17.82 36.33 38.61
CA GLN A 616 17.80 37.79 38.88
C GLN A 616 18.06 38.13 40.36
N THR A 617 17.91 37.20 41.27
CA THR A 617 18.14 37.43 42.72
C THR A 617 19.60 37.24 43.10
N GLU A 618 20.36 36.40 42.43
CA GLU A 618 21.81 36.23 42.68
C GLU A 618 22.66 37.31 41.98
N THR A 619 22.24 37.83 40.82
CA THR A 619 22.97 38.90 40.12
C THR A 619 22.79 40.28 40.79
N GLN A 620 21.73 40.50 41.61
CA GLN A 620 21.56 41.75 42.37
C GLN A 620 22.32 41.76 43.66
N THR A 621 22.75 40.61 44.21
CA THR A 621 23.53 40.53 45.44
C THR A 621 25.03 40.67 45.18
N GLU A 622 25.55 40.34 43.99
CA GLU A 622 26.93 40.55 43.62
C GLU A 622 27.22 41.97 43.07
N THR A 623 26.22 42.71 42.60
CA THR A 623 26.42 44.09 42.05
C THR A 623 26.42 45.16 43.16
N GLN A 624 26.04 44.84 44.42
CA GLN A 624 26.08 45.77 45.55
C GLN A 624 27.37 45.72 46.37
N SER A 625 28.30 44.81 46.11
CA SER A 625 29.56 44.71 46.86
C SER A 625 30.80 45.27 46.12
N VAL A 626 30.65 45.82 44.88
CA VAL A 626 31.77 46.31 44.08
C VAL A 626 31.70 47.83 43.81
N THR A 627 30.73 48.57 44.40
CA THR A 627 30.62 50.03 44.20
C THR A 627 31.12 50.83 45.42
N GLN A 628 32.21 50.41 46.03
CA GLN A 628 33.02 51.24 46.93
C GLN A 628 34.50 50.92 46.75
N THR A 629 35.10 51.40 45.73
CA THR A 629 36.52 51.95 45.66
C THR A 629 36.84 52.27 44.22
N GLN A 630 37.04 53.47 44.00
CA GLN A 630 37.91 54.22 43.09
C GLN A 630 37.22 55.28 42.24
N THR A 631 37.11 56.41 42.86
CA THR A 631 37.23 57.78 42.22
C THR A 631 38.64 58.00 41.88
N GLU A 632 38.83 58.73 40.79
CA GLU A 632 40.08 59.42 40.25
C GLU A 632 40.78 58.62 39.14
N THR A 633 40.76 59.05 37.90
CA THR A 633 41.56 60.11 37.30
C THR A 633 41.19 60.26 35.79
N GLN A 634 40.80 61.47 35.40
CA GLN A 634 40.92 62.19 34.17
C GLN A 634 41.78 61.57 33.03
N SER A 635 41.51 61.72 31.77
CA SER A 635 41.12 62.77 30.86
C SER A 635 41.63 62.46 29.44
N VAL A 636 40.85 62.87 28.43
CA VAL A 636 41.34 63.38 27.13
C VAL A 636 41.87 62.38 26.09
N THR A 637 41.18 62.15 24.99
CA THR A 637 41.45 62.83 23.70
C THR A 637 40.42 62.39 22.63
N GLN A 638 39.89 63.39 21.96
CA GLN A 638 39.16 63.36 20.70
C GLN A 638 40.02 62.84 19.54
N THR A 639 39.46 62.25 18.53
CA THR A 639 39.42 62.70 17.12
C THR A 639 38.81 61.68 16.23
N GLN A 640 37.68 61.96 15.64
CA GLN A 640 37.33 62.17 14.23
C GLN A 640 37.92 61.22 13.18
N ASN A 641 37.02 60.60 12.41
CA ASN A 641 36.69 60.79 10.98
C ASN A 641 35.84 59.65 10.50
N SER A 642 34.59 59.86 10.16
CA SER A 642 33.94 60.32 8.92
C SER A 642 34.36 59.59 7.64
N SER A 643 33.35 58.96 7.05
CA SER A 643 32.78 59.04 5.68
C SER A 643 32.03 57.80 5.31
N SER A 644 30.73 57.81 5.22
CA SER A 644 29.88 58.19 4.08
C SER A 644 30.07 57.33 2.82
N HIS A 645 29.02 56.66 2.44
CA HIS A 645 28.32 56.67 1.13
C HIS A 645 27.12 55.75 1.19
N HIS A 646 25.96 56.21 1.23
CA HIS A 646 24.91 56.55 0.27
C HIS A 646 24.83 55.66 -0.99
N TYR A 647 23.67 55.16 -1.21
CA TYR A 647 22.77 55.19 -2.40
C TYR A 647 21.93 53.94 -2.41
N THR A 648 20.68 53.83 -2.78
CA THR A 648 19.54 54.75 -2.99
C THR A 648 18.31 53.86 -3.07
N GLN A 649 17.22 54.34 -2.57
CA GLN A 649 15.86 53.88 -2.83
C GLN A 649 15.50 54.03 -4.32
N ALA A 650 14.64 53.11 -4.80
CA ALA A 650 13.65 53.48 -5.81
C ALA A 650 12.36 52.73 -5.59
N SER A 651 11.43 53.48 -5.14
CA SER A 651 10.00 53.23 -5.17
C SER A 651 9.45 53.53 -6.57
N SER A 652 8.48 52.79 -7.03
CA SER A 652 7.47 53.38 -7.92
C SER A 652 6.13 52.74 -7.67
N GLN A 653 5.25 53.61 -7.34
CA GLN A 653 3.81 53.49 -7.14
C GLN A 653 3.03 53.45 -8.46
N MET A 654 1.79 53.01 -8.29
CA MET A 654 0.56 53.41 -9.02
C MET A 654 0.39 52.88 -10.44
N GLU A 655 -0.76 52.36 -10.77
CA GLU A 655 -2.05 53.09 -10.88
C GLU A 655 -3.26 52.18 -10.82
N THR A 656 -4.28 52.77 -10.24
CA THR A 656 -5.68 52.41 -10.12
C THR A 656 -6.44 52.55 -11.46
N GLY A 657 -7.38 51.71 -11.70
CA GLY A 657 -8.38 51.89 -12.74
C GLY A 657 -9.71 51.24 -12.36
N THR A 658 -10.54 52.02 -11.71
CA THR A 658 -11.98 51.87 -11.58
C THR A 658 -12.71 52.23 -12.87
N VAL A 659 -13.78 51.55 -13.21
CA VAL A 659 -15.06 52.06 -13.80
C VAL A 659 -16.03 50.84 -13.96
N ARG A 660 -17.06 50.78 -13.11
CA ARG A 660 -18.51 51.10 -13.24
C ARG A 660 -19.33 50.13 -14.11
N ASP A 661 -20.28 49.51 -13.40
CA ASP A 661 -21.77 49.57 -13.44
C ASP A 661 -22.45 49.44 -14.80
N ASN A 662 -23.38 48.50 -14.81
CA ASN A 662 -24.83 48.70 -15.10
C ASN A 662 -25.51 47.32 -15.10
N ASP A 663 -26.35 47.07 -14.15
CA ASP A 663 -27.82 47.29 -14.10
C ASP A 663 -28.60 46.62 -15.24
N ALA A 664 -29.48 45.72 -14.87
CA ALA A 664 -30.93 45.80 -14.99
C ALA A 664 -31.58 44.39 -15.01
N THR A 665 -32.23 44.08 -13.93
CA THR A 665 -33.67 44.01 -13.75
C THR A 665 -34.43 42.89 -14.43
N ALA A 666 -35.09 42.18 -13.57
CA ALA A 666 -36.54 41.92 -13.41
C ALA A 666 -37.07 40.75 -14.22
N SER A 667 -37.93 39.92 -13.81
CA SER A 667 -38.98 39.87 -12.86
C SER A 667 -39.77 38.58 -13.03
N THR A 668 -40.18 38.05 -11.92
CA THR A 668 -41.54 37.66 -11.52
C THR A 668 -42.31 36.58 -12.29
N LYS A 669 -42.81 35.74 -11.48
CA LYS A 669 -44.17 35.28 -11.07
C LYS A 669 -44.39 33.80 -11.27
N GLN A 670 -44.67 33.08 -10.20
CA GLN A 670 -45.98 32.72 -9.59
C GLN A 670 -46.85 31.95 -10.59
N ASP A 671 -47.43 30.83 -10.28
CA ASP A 671 -48.35 30.42 -9.22
C ASP A 671 -48.63 28.92 -9.30
N SER A 672 -48.68 28.26 -8.17
CA SER A 672 -49.87 27.78 -7.43
C SER A 672 -50.60 26.58 -8.05
N THR A 673 -50.86 25.65 -7.28
CA THR A 673 -52.01 25.11 -6.51
C THR A 673 -52.04 23.60 -6.68
N ALA A 674 -52.13 22.82 -5.75
CA ALA A 674 -52.96 22.53 -4.62
C ALA A 674 -53.46 21.08 -4.67
N ALA A 675 -53.32 20.47 -3.52
CA ALA A 675 -54.28 19.66 -2.80
C ALA A 675 -54.62 18.22 -3.24
N GLY A 676 -54.56 17.35 -2.24
CA GLY A 676 -55.47 16.26 -2.11
C GLY A 676 -54.99 15.03 -1.36
N ASN A 677 -55.06 15.08 -0.03
CA ASN A 677 -55.52 14.06 0.94
C ASN A 677 -55.73 12.62 0.45
N ASN A 678 -55.26 11.56 1.09
CA ASN A 678 -55.82 10.98 2.31
C ASN A 678 -55.19 9.64 2.67
N SER A 679 -54.86 9.50 3.94
CA SER A 679 -55.13 8.42 4.91
C SER A 679 -54.95 6.97 4.53
N GLY A 680 -54.29 6.28 5.45
CA GLY A 680 -54.55 4.88 5.72
C GLY A 680 -53.36 4.10 6.29
N THR A 681 -53.24 4.14 7.60
CA THR A 681 -52.90 3.07 8.54
C THR A 681 -52.50 1.71 7.93
N ASP A 682 -51.36 1.17 8.30
CA ASP A 682 -51.21 0.01 9.18
C ASP A 682 -49.76 -0.49 9.19
N ARG A 683 -49.20 -0.64 10.38
CA ARG A 683 -48.14 -1.57 10.68
C ARG A 683 -48.78 -2.95 10.92
N PRO A 684 -48.09 -4.11 10.71
CA PRO A 684 -47.03 -4.50 11.61
C PRO A 684 -45.95 -5.46 11.03
N ALA A 685 -44.96 -5.67 11.89
CA ALA A 685 -44.16 -6.89 12.15
C ALA A 685 -42.95 -7.23 11.28
N GLU A 686 -41.82 -7.15 11.94
CA GLU A 686 -40.59 -7.97 11.95
C GLU A 686 -40.49 -9.15 10.98
N THR A 687 -39.42 -9.20 10.22
CA THR A 687 -38.61 -10.42 10.09
C THR A 687 -37.15 -10.06 9.81
N LYS A 688 -36.28 -10.59 10.67
CA LYS A 688 -34.84 -10.70 10.49
C LYS A 688 -34.54 -11.46 9.21
N ASN A 689 -33.57 -11.02 8.45
CA ASN A 689 -32.72 -11.93 7.71
C ASN A 689 -31.32 -11.30 7.56
N ASP A 690 -30.36 -11.99 8.19
CA ASP A 690 -28.95 -11.91 7.94
C ASP A 690 -28.67 -12.28 6.48
N ALA A 691 -27.91 -11.44 5.80
CA ALA A 691 -27.21 -11.86 4.60
C ALA A 691 -25.76 -11.38 4.70
N ALA A 692 -24.90 -12.35 4.94
CA ALA A 692 -23.46 -12.25 4.84
C ALA A 692 -23.06 -11.71 3.46
N ILE A 693 -22.25 -10.68 3.46
CA ILE A 693 -21.50 -10.25 2.27
C ILE A 693 -20.17 -11.00 2.29
N ARG A 694 -20.06 -11.95 1.38
CA ARG A 694 -18.79 -12.46 0.88
C ARG A 694 -18.34 -11.50 -0.23
N ASN A 695 -17.19 -10.93 -0.07
CA ASN A 695 -16.03 -10.92 -1.00
C ASN A 695 -14.90 -10.09 -0.39
#